data_37d463d4a3fdded55958561b0cd453b9
#
_entry.id   37d463d4a3fdded55958561b0cd453b9
#
_cell.length_a   1.000
_cell.length_b   1.000
_cell.length_c   1.000
_cell.angle_alpha   90.00
_cell.angle_beta   90.00
_cell.angle_gamma   90.00
#
_symmetry.space_group_name_H-M   'P 1'
#
loop_
_entity.id
_entity.type
_entity.pdbx_description
1 polymer ?
#
loop_
_entity_poly.entity_id
_entity_poly.type
_entity_poly.pdbx_seq_one_letter_code
_entity_poly.pdbx_strand_id
1 'polypeptide(L)'
;MEWLARSNGLIPQTLAASNRLEAGAENAAEYNWQQAVDVMASNLGIEAEPVSCPYGKLKTFFQSAAPAIVKMPGSSESDPATFLILQKRGRDCAVLDPNLQLVRVSAEVVADAFREPLSAAYRDPAEQLLKLADIPEVRKSRVAGALIGSWLGAEIIPVGWLLRPSPGADLKIQIKQSKMVPEILGWMGAFALQDVLFLLAWWLIGRVVLDGQTDRGWVWAWVLLLVSAIPFQLGASWMQNRFSESLGVIFKQRLLFGALKMNPDDIRHLGMGQLLERVMEAESVEMLALGGGLSAIISVLQLGVAAWVLSQGAGGPLSMAVLILWLIAIFIAGWINYNSGKQWTNAYRSMTNGLVEKMVGHRTRLAQEDPEHRHDEEDLELDQYQSLTRSFSRTGLFLGAIPASWLVAGLACFIPALISNKAPQLGGMAVGLGGVMLAYQAFGIIQAGIQNDILLLLSWEQVKPIYQAGSVRDITPTVVLKANRPQARSQENPDGSEPISDHKTPLITAHDLSYRFAPHRRPALNDCALEIFSGDRIILEGPSGGGKTTLGAVLAGLRKPDSGLLFLYGYDWQSLGEAAWRKRVVMAPQFHENHIFNETFAFNLLMGRRWPPQADDMQAAETICNELGLGDLLARMPSGWQQMVGESGWQLSHGERSRVFIARALLQDADLVIMDESFGALDPENLYLALECAQRRAATLLIIAHP
;
A
#
# COMPACT_ATOMS: atom_id res chain seq x y z
N MET A 1 0.75 -24.24 5.03
CA MET A 1 0.46 -22.77 4.94
C MET A 1 -0.82 -22.41 5.68
N GLU A 2 -1.96 -23.01 5.39
CA GLU A 2 -3.26 -22.71 6.02
C GLU A 2 -3.23 -22.86 7.56
N TRP A 3 -2.69 -23.97 8.06
CA TRP A 3 -2.53 -24.17 9.51
C TRP A 3 -1.71 -23.07 10.17
N LEU A 4 -0.60 -22.66 9.55
CA LEU A 4 0.27 -21.59 10.04
C LEU A 4 -0.43 -20.24 10.02
N ALA A 5 -1.18 -19.94 8.97
CA ALA A 5 -1.96 -18.72 8.83
C ALA A 5 -3.08 -18.64 9.91
N ARG A 6 -3.79 -19.73 10.15
CA ARG A 6 -4.84 -19.81 11.19
C ARG A 6 -4.28 -19.70 12.61
N SER A 7 -3.20 -20.44 12.90
CA SER A 7 -2.58 -20.44 14.23
C SER A 7 -1.97 -19.09 14.63
N ASN A 8 -1.58 -18.28 13.66
CA ASN A 8 -1.06 -16.92 13.86
C ASN A 8 -2.12 -15.83 13.68
N GLY A 9 -3.39 -16.20 13.42
CA GLY A 9 -4.49 -15.25 13.29
C GLY A 9 -4.42 -14.38 12.03
N LEU A 10 -3.72 -14.84 10.99
CA LEU A 10 -3.65 -14.17 9.68
C LEU A 10 -4.97 -14.29 8.91
N ILE A 11 -5.72 -15.36 9.16
CA ILE A 11 -7.04 -15.63 8.56
C ILE A 11 -8.06 -15.98 9.63
N PRO A 12 -9.38 -15.71 9.41
CA PRO A 12 -10.44 -16.12 10.30
C PRO A 12 -10.53 -17.64 10.42
N GLN A 13 -10.91 -18.15 11.59
CA GLN A 13 -11.07 -19.59 11.83
C GLN A 13 -12.20 -20.25 11.03
N THR A 14 -13.15 -19.44 10.53
CA THR A 14 -14.39 -19.88 9.86
C THR A 14 -14.31 -19.99 8.33
N LEU A 15 -13.19 -19.59 7.71
CA LEU A 15 -13.02 -19.77 6.26
C LEU A 15 -12.87 -21.26 5.95
N ALA A 16 -13.84 -21.82 5.23
CA ALA A 16 -13.73 -23.19 4.70
C ALA A 16 -12.55 -23.26 3.74
N ALA A 17 -11.75 -24.32 3.87
CA ALA A 17 -10.67 -24.60 2.92
C ALA A 17 -11.30 -24.95 1.56
N SER A 18 -11.33 -23.99 0.66
CA SER A 18 -11.73 -24.23 -0.73
C SER A 18 -10.49 -24.57 -1.55
N ASN A 19 -10.56 -25.73 -2.18
CA ASN A 19 -9.66 -26.28 -3.19
C ASN A 19 -8.29 -26.75 -2.72
N ARG A 20 -8.18 -28.06 -2.60
CA ARG A 20 -6.90 -28.77 -2.73
C ARG A 20 -6.39 -28.53 -4.15
N LEU A 21 -5.25 -27.86 -4.28
CA LEU A 21 -4.47 -27.91 -5.51
C LEU A 21 -4.05 -29.38 -5.69
N GLU A 22 -4.68 -30.06 -6.61
CA GLU A 22 -4.16 -31.32 -7.11
C GLU A 22 -2.91 -30.99 -7.93
N ALA A 23 -1.77 -30.94 -7.24
CA ALA A 23 -0.49 -30.88 -7.89
C ALA A 23 -0.21 -32.25 -8.48
N GLY A 24 -0.43 -32.40 -9.78
CA GLY A 24 0.11 -33.50 -10.54
C GLY A 24 1.64 -33.40 -10.55
N ALA A 25 2.26 -33.92 -9.51
CA ALA A 25 3.70 -33.88 -9.33
C ALA A 25 4.33 -35.12 -9.98
N GLU A 26 4.68 -35.02 -11.24
CA GLU A 26 5.53 -36.03 -11.86
C GLU A 26 7.01 -35.62 -12.02
N ASN A 27 7.41 -34.37 -11.84
CA ASN A 27 8.82 -33.97 -11.84
C ASN A 27 9.07 -32.80 -10.86
N ALA A 28 9.67 -33.08 -9.71
CA ALA A 28 10.00 -32.11 -8.67
C ALA A 28 11.12 -31.10 -9.06
N ALA A 29 11.89 -31.39 -10.10
CA ALA A 29 13.04 -30.57 -10.52
C ALA A 29 12.65 -29.27 -11.26
N GLU A 30 11.45 -29.18 -11.88
CA GLU A 30 10.97 -28.00 -12.63
C GLU A 30 9.88 -27.22 -11.89
N TYR A 31 9.60 -27.53 -10.64
CA TYR A 31 8.50 -26.88 -9.92
C TYR A 31 8.91 -25.50 -9.42
N ASN A 32 8.27 -24.46 -9.97
CA ASN A 32 8.46 -23.09 -9.48
C ASN A 32 7.75 -22.90 -8.12
N TRP A 33 8.45 -23.20 -7.03
CA TRP A 33 7.93 -23.13 -5.67
C TRP A 33 7.43 -21.74 -5.29
N GLN A 34 8.04 -20.69 -5.83
CA GLN A 34 7.59 -19.34 -5.60
C GLN A 34 6.17 -19.15 -6.10
N GLN A 35 5.88 -19.53 -7.32
CA GLN A 35 4.56 -19.42 -7.90
C GLN A 35 3.52 -20.26 -7.15
N ALA A 36 3.89 -21.46 -6.71
CA ALA A 36 3.01 -22.30 -5.90
C ALA A 36 2.68 -21.68 -4.54
N VAL A 37 3.69 -21.11 -3.87
CA VAL A 37 3.52 -20.42 -2.58
C VAL A 37 2.67 -19.17 -2.75
N ASP A 38 2.90 -18.38 -3.80
CA ASP A 38 2.14 -17.16 -4.10
C ASP A 38 0.65 -17.48 -4.38
N VAL A 39 0.37 -18.52 -5.16
CA VAL A 39 -1.00 -18.97 -5.42
C VAL A 39 -1.69 -19.46 -4.13
N MET A 40 -0.99 -20.25 -3.31
CA MET A 40 -1.53 -20.70 -2.02
C MET A 40 -1.78 -19.54 -1.05
N ALA A 41 -0.89 -18.55 -1.01
CA ALA A 41 -1.03 -17.37 -0.18
C ALA A 41 -2.22 -16.53 -0.62
N SER A 42 -2.34 -16.27 -1.92
CA SER A 42 -3.44 -15.54 -2.53
C SER A 42 -4.79 -16.21 -2.24
N ASN A 43 -4.88 -17.55 -2.37
CA ASN A 43 -6.08 -18.32 -2.02
C ASN A 43 -6.50 -18.16 -0.56
N LEU A 44 -5.54 -17.96 0.34
CA LEU A 44 -5.79 -17.72 1.76
C LEU A 44 -6.03 -16.24 2.09
N GLY A 45 -5.84 -15.34 1.14
CA GLY A 45 -5.91 -13.88 1.34
C GLY A 45 -4.77 -13.32 2.19
N ILE A 46 -3.59 -13.95 2.13
CA ILE A 46 -2.35 -13.54 2.78
C ILE A 46 -1.26 -13.31 1.73
N GLU A 47 -0.20 -12.65 2.12
CA GLU A 47 1.00 -12.48 1.30
C GLU A 47 2.13 -13.39 1.80
N ALA A 48 2.85 -13.97 0.86
CA ALA A 48 4.08 -14.73 1.10
C ALA A 48 5.25 -13.94 0.51
N GLU A 49 5.93 -13.16 1.34
CA GLU A 49 7.05 -12.33 0.91
C GLU A 49 8.32 -13.19 0.84
N PRO A 50 8.96 -13.34 -0.34
CA PRO A 50 10.23 -14.04 -0.45
C PRO A 50 11.31 -13.26 0.30
N VAL A 51 12.01 -13.94 1.19
CA VAL A 51 13.02 -13.31 2.05
C VAL A 51 14.37 -13.97 1.84
N SER A 52 15.37 -13.11 1.64
CA SER A 52 16.78 -13.48 1.62
C SER A 52 17.51 -12.82 2.79
N CYS A 53 18.50 -13.50 3.32
CA CYS A 53 19.25 -13.05 4.50
C CYS A 53 20.75 -13.28 4.30
N PRO A 54 21.64 -12.36 4.74
CA PRO A 54 23.06 -12.62 4.78
C PRO A 54 23.38 -13.83 5.68
N TYR A 55 24.27 -14.72 5.22
CA TYR A 55 24.68 -15.93 5.95
C TYR A 55 25.02 -15.67 7.42
N GLY A 56 25.74 -14.57 7.69
CA GLY A 56 26.13 -14.19 9.05
C GLY A 56 24.95 -13.81 9.96
N LYS A 57 23.80 -13.42 9.42
CA LYS A 57 22.62 -12.95 10.16
C LYS A 57 21.51 -13.99 10.30
N LEU A 58 21.68 -15.22 9.83
CA LEU A 58 20.66 -16.27 9.84
C LEU A 58 20.06 -16.52 11.24
N LYS A 59 20.88 -16.52 12.29
CA LYS A 59 20.42 -16.70 13.68
C LYS A 59 19.43 -15.60 14.11
N THR A 60 19.76 -14.33 13.86
CA THR A 60 18.90 -13.19 14.17
C THR A 60 17.64 -13.19 13.30
N PHE A 61 17.77 -13.61 12.08
CA PHE A 61 16.64 -13.78 11.18
C PHE A 61 15.64 -14.79 11.74
N PHE A 62 16.06 -16.01 12.08
CA PHE A 62 15.16 -17.04 12.61
C PHE A 62 14.53 -16.67 13.98
N GLN A 63 15.14 -15.77 14.75
CA GLN A 63 14.53 -15.23 15.98
C GLN A 63 13.36 -14.28 15.70
N SER A 64 13.38 -13.59 14.57
CA SER A 64 12.39 -12.56 14.22
C SER A 64 11.41 -12.96 13.12
N ALA A 65 11.82 -13.84 12.21
CA ALA A 65 11.09 -14.21 11.00
C ALA A 65 10.05 -15.31 11.25
N ALA A 66 8.97 -14.98 11.93
CA ALA A 66 7.85 -15.90 12.09
C ALA A 66 6.52 -15.11 12.08
N PRO A 67 5.47 -15.61 11.42
CA PRO A 67 5.33 -16.93 10.78
C PRO A 67 6.03 -17.01 9.40
N ALA A 68 6.81 -18.05 9.16
CA ALA A 68 7.57 -18.22 7.93
C ALA A 68 7.61 -19.69 7.46
N ILE A 69 7.74 -19.86 6.15
CA ILE A 69 8.02 -21.13 5.51
C ILE A 69 9.44 -21.05 4.96
N VAL A 70 10.33 -21.84 5.52
CA VAL A 70 11.76 -21.88 5.15
C VAL A 70 12.00 -23.07 4.24
N LYS A 71 12.64 -22.84 3.08
CA LYS A 71 13.10 -23.91 2.18
C LYS A 71 14.51 -24.29 2.62
N MET A 72 14.68 -25.52 3.12
CA MET A 72 16.01 -26.01 3.50
C MET A 72 16.86 -26.22 2.24
N PRO A 73 18.14 -25.79 2.27
CA PRO A 73 19.06 -26.07 1.18
C PRO A 73 19.31 -27.60 1.13
N GLY A 74 19.15 -28.19 -0.06
CA GLY A 74 19.44 -29.61 -0.30
C GLY A 74 20.95 -29.86 -0.44
N SER A 75 21.39 -31.09 -0.20
CA SER A 75 22.78 -31.51 -0.42
C SER A 75 23.09 -31.77 -1.91
N SER A 76 22.06 -31.99 -2.73
CA SER A 76 22.13 -32.09 -4.22
C SER A 76 20.86 -31.55 -4.86
N GLU A 77 20.94 -31.20 -6.17
CA GLU A 77 19.78 -30.73 -6.95
C GLU A 77 18.66 -31.77 -7.09
N SER A 78 18.97 -33.06 -6.90
CA SER A 78 18.03 -34.17 -6.97
C SER A 78 17.30 -34.46 -5.65
N ASP A 79 17.68 -33.82 -4.54
CA ASP A 79 17.02 -34.04 -3.25
C ASP A 79 15.61 -33.42 -3.21
N PRO A 80 14.64 -34.13 -2.58
CA PRO A 80 13.28 -33.58 -2.42
C PRO A 80 13.32 -32.31 -1.60
N ALA A 81 12.61 -31.27 -2.07
CA ALA A 81 12.54 -29.98 -1.38
C ALA A 81 11.94 -30.14 0.02
N THR A 82 12.74 -29.86 1.04
CA THR A 82 12.32 -29.93 2.45
C THR A 82 11.96 -28.54 2.94
N PHE A 83 10.76 -28.42 3.55
CA PHE A 83 10.27 -27.14 4.09
C PHE A 83 10.13 -27.21 5.60
N LEU A 84 10.62 -26.15 6.28
CA LEU A 84 10.44 -25.93 7.70
C LEU A 84 9.39 -24.85 7.92
N ILE A 85 8.41 -25.14 8.76
CA ILE A 85 7.36 -24.18 9.14
C ILE A 85 7.73 -23.60 10.49
N LEU A 86 7.96 -22.29 10.53
CA LEU A 86 8.39 -21.57 11.73
C LEU A 86 7.25 -20.75 12.33
N GLN A 87 7.07 -20.89 13.64
CA GLN A 87 6.19 -20.05 14.45
C GLN A 87 7.00 -19.38 15.58
N LYS A 88 6.70 -18.13 15.91
CA LYS A 88 7.39 -17.39 16.96
C LYS A 88 6.94 -17.85 18.35
N ARG A 89 7.90 -18.14 19.24
CA ARG A 89 7.63 -18.48 20.65
C ARG A 89 8.70 -17.89 21.58
N GLY A 90 8.58 -16.58 21.84
CA GLY A 90 9.58 -15.85 22.65
C GLY A 90 10.88 -15.61 21.88
N ARG A 91 12.02 -16.07 22.46
CA ARG A 91 13.36 -16.01 21.83
C ARG A 91 13.70 -17.24 20.99
N ASP A 92 12.89 -18.31 21.09
CA ASP A 92 13.06 -19.56 20.36
C ASP A 92 12.05 -19.67 19.22
N CYS A 93 12.30 -20.59 18.30
CA CYS A 93 11.40 -20.97 17.24
C CYS A 93 10.58 -22.19 17.65
N ALA A 94 9.34 -22.28 17.20
CA ALA A 94 8.60 -23.53 17.17
C ALA A 94 8.57 -24.02 15.73
N VAL A 95 8.99 -25.25 15.50
CA VAL A 95 9.01 -25.94 14.21
C VAL A 95 7.86 -26.94 14.18
N LEU A 96 7.14 -27.03 13.08
CA LEU A 96 6.10 -28.02 12.89
C LEU A 96 6.73 -29.35 12.44
N ASP A 97 6.55 -30.40 13.24
CA ASP A 97 6.96 -31.77 12.93
C ASP A 97 6.00 -32.38 11.86
N PRO A 98 6.41 -33.42 11.11
CA PRO A 98 5.54 -34.16 10.19
C PRO A 98 4.21 -34.65 10.78
N ASN A 99 4.17 -34.88 12.10
CA ASN A 99 2.96 -35.22 12.85
C ASN A 99 2.07 -34.02 13.19
N LEU A 100 2.34 -32.83 12.63
CA LEU A 100 1.67 -31.55 12.93
C LEU A 100 1.78 -31.11 14.40
N GLN A 101 2.81 -31.57 15.11
CA GLN A 101 3.10 -31.13 16.48
C GLN A 101 4.16 -30.01 16.47
N LEU A 102 3.95 -28.99 17.31
CA LEU A 102 4.91 -27.90 17.48
C LEU A 102 6.01 -28.30 18.43
N VAL A 103 7.21 -28.45 17.89
CA VAL A 103 8.42 -28.72 18.66
C VAL A 103 9.19 -27.43 18.86
N ARG A 104 9.59 -27.12 20.12
CA ARG A 104 10.38 -25.94 20.44
C ARG A 104 11.85 -26.23 20.13
N VAL A 105 12.43 -25.43 19.24
CA VAL A 105 13.83 -25.54 18.80
C VAL A 105 14.52 -24.19 18.97
N SER A 106 15.78 -24.18 19.40
CA SER A 106 16.51 -22.92 19.46
C SER A 106 16.82 -22.40 18.05
N ALA A 107 16.77 -21.09 17.88
CA ALA A 107 17.08 -20.46 16.59
C ALA A 107 18.51 -20.76 16.10
N GLU A 108 19.41 -21.12 17.00
CA GLU A 108 20.79 -21.52 16.69
C GLU A 108 20.83 -22.89 15.99
N VAL A 109 20.10 -23.87 16.51
CA VAL A 109 20.00 -25.20 15.91
C VAL A 109 19.39 -25.13 14.50
N VAL A 110 18.36 -24.29 14.31
CA VAL A 110 17.77 -24.10 12.98
C VAL A 110 18.77 -23.41 12.04
N ALA A 111 19.49 -22.40 12.52
CA ALA A 111 20.50 -21.70 11.73
C ALA A 111 21.67 -22.62 11.35
N ASP A 112 22.11 -23.49 12.25
CA ASP A 112 23.22 -24.43 12.00
C ASP A 112 22.79 -25.53 11.04
N ALA A 113 21.58 -26.08 11.17
CA ALA A 113 21.03 -27.03 10.21
C ALA A 113 20.88 -26.42 8.79
N PHE A 114 20.57 -25.10 8.72
CA PHE A 114 20.49 -24.39 7.44
C PHE A 114 21.89 -24.11 6.86
N ARG A 115 22.87 -23.81 7.69
CA ARG A 115 24.26 -23.52 7.29
C ARG A 115 25.01 -24.76 6.83
N GLU A 116 24.70 -25.94 7.38
CA GLU A 116 25.46 -27.17 7.16
C GLU A 116 25.61 -27.53 5.68
N PRO A 117 24.53 -27.61 4.87
CA PRO A 117 24.65 -27.90 3.45
C PRO A 117 25.42 -26.82 2.68
N LEU A 118 25.20 -25.53 3.02
CA LEU A 118 25.83 -24.39 2.36
C LEU A 118 27.35 -24.34 2.62
N SER A 119 27.77 -24.74 3.82
CA SER A 119 29.17 -24.76 4.21
C SER A 119 29.94 -25.97 3.69
N ALA A 120 29.27 -26.99 3.20
CA ALA A 120 29.88 -28.26 2.76
C ALA A 120 30.95 -28.04 1.68
N ALA A 121 30.66 -27.22 0.66
CA ALA A 121 31.59 -26.92 -0.44
C ALA A 121 32.86 -26.18 0.01
N TYR A 122 32.83 -25.49 1.15
CA TYR A 122 33.93 -24.69 1.67
C TYR A 122 34.74 -25.39 2.77
N ARG A 123 34.33 -26.62 3.18
CA ARG A 123 35.05 -27.39 4.24
C ARG A 123 36.44 -27.80 3.81
N ASP A 124 36.59 -28.40 2.63
CA ASP A 124 37.86 -28.87 2.12
C ASP A 124 38.89 -27.73 1.93
N PRO A 125 38.53 -26.58 1.31
CA PRO A 125 39.42 -25.42 1.25
C PRO A 125 39.80 -24.88 2.62
N ALA A 126 38.86 -24.82 3.55
CA ALA A 126 39.14 -24.36 4.92
C ALA A 126 40.10 -25.32 5.66
N GLU A 127 39.91 -26.64 5.54
CA GLU A 127 40.81 -27.61 6.17
C GLU A 127 42.24 -27.59 5.59
N GLN A 128 42.38 -27.35 4.28
CA GLN A 128 43.69 -27.17 3.64
C GLN A 128 44.44 -25.98 4.23
N LEU A 129 43.76 -24.82 4.38
CA LEU A 129 44.37 -23.64 5.00
C LEU A 129 44.70 -23.84 6.47
N LEU A 130 43.89 -24.58 7.21
CA LEU A 130 44.14 -24.88 8.62
C LEU A 130 45.33 -25.83 8.84
N LYS A 131 45.57 -26.78 7.89
CA LYS A 131 46.77 -27.61 7.87
C LYS A 131 48.02 -26.79 7.58
N LEU A 132 47.96 -25.84 6.66
CA LEU A 132 49.08 -24.94 6.35
C LEU A 132 49.41 -23.98 7.50
N ALA A 133 48.42 -23.61 8.32
CA ALA A 133 48.55 -22.68 9.44
C ALA A 133 48.95 -23.38 10.76
N ASP A 134 49.18 -24.70 10.79
CA ASP A 134 49.58 -25.54 11.91
C ASP A 134 48.74 -25.31 13.21
N ILE A 135 47.40 -25.25 13.03
CA ILE A 135 46.47 -24.97 14.13
C ILE A 135 46.19 -26.26 14.93
N PRO A 136 46.25 -26.20 16.28
CA PRO A 136 45.96 -27.37 17.13
C PRO A 136 44.57 -27.96 16.87
N GLU A 137 44.45 -29.30 16.89
CA GLU A 137 43.22 -30.05 16.61
C GLU A 137 42.01 -29.55 17.41
N VAL A 138 42.22 -29.23 18.70
CA VAL A 138 41.17 -28.72 19.62
C VAL A 138 40.52 -27.41 19.12
N ARG A 139 41.20 -26.61 18.31
CA ARG A 139 40.73 -25.32 17.81
C ARG A 139 40.31 -25.36 16.34
N LYS A 140 40.63 -26.43 15.60
CA LYS A 140 40.39 -26.52 14.14
C LYS A 140 38.92 -26.29 13.78
N SER A 141 37.99 -26.96 14.44
CA SER A 141 36.57 -26.85 14.14
C SER A 141 36.03 -25.40 14.32
N ARG A 142 36.46 -24.74 15.39
CA ARG A 142 36.05 -23.35 15.69
C ARG A 142 36.64 -22.36 14.70
N VAL A 143 37.91 -22.55 14.31
CA VAL A 143 38.60 -21.66 13.37
C VAL A 143 38.05 -21.90 11.94
N ALA A 144 37.78 -23.17 11.57
CA ALA A 144 37.11 -23.50 10.31
C ALA A 144 35.78 -22.81 10.18
N GLY A 145 34.93 -22.87 11.19
CA GLY A 145 33.63 -22.21 11.23
C GLY A 145 33.74 -20.69 11.12
N ALA A 146 34.74 -20.07 11.78
CA ALA A 146 35.00 -18.64 11.71
C ALA A 146 35.49 -18.22 10.28
N LEU A 147 36.33 -19.04 9.69
CA LEU A 147 36.86 -18.80 8.34
C LEU A 147 35.78 -18.90 7.26
N ILE A 148 34.96 -19.95 7.31
CA ILE A 148 33.79 -20.11 6.44
C ILE A 148 32.80 -18.98 6.67
N GLY A 149 32.56 -18.60 7.93
CA GLY A 149 31.71 -17.48 8.29
C GLY A 149 32.22 -16.14 7.78
N SER A 150 33.53 -15.95 7.63
CA SER A 150 34.10 -14.74 7.01
C SER A 150 33.96 -14.71 5.48
N TRP A 151 34.04 -15.86 4.83
CA TRP A 151 33.88 -15.98 3.38
C TRP A 151 32.42 -15.80 2.95
N LEU A 152 31.50 -16.48 3.64
CA LEU A 152 30.08 -16.48 3.31
C LEU A 152 29.27 -15.37 4.04
N GLY A 153 29.86 -14.69 5.02
CA GLY A 153 29.11 -13.83 5.95
C GLY A 153 28.27 -12.75 5.31
N ALA A 154 28.73 -12.21 4.18
CA ALA A 154 28.03 -11.18 3.42
C ALA A 154 27.17 -11.73 2.29
N GLU A 155 27.26 -13.03 1.98
CA GLU A 155 26.51 -13.66 0.91
C GLU A 155 25.01 -13.67 1.23
N ILE A 156 24.19 -13.18 0.31
CA ILE A 156 22.74 -13.11 0.45
C ILE A 156 22.12 -14.41 -0.03
N ILE A 157 21.49 -15.13 0.91
CA ILE A 157 20.93 -16.46 0.65
C ILE A 157 19.41 -16.38 0.69
N PRO A 158 18.70 -16.94 -0.31
CA PRO A 158 17.24 -17.07 -0.27
C PRO A 158 16.87 -18.09 0.82
N VAL A 159 16.09 -17.64 1.81
CA VAL A 159 15.73 -18.50 2.96
C VAL A 159 14.35 -19.11 2.79
N GLY A 160 13.38 -18.36 2.28
CA GLY A 160 12.01 -18.84 2.16
C GLY A 160 11.01 -17.69 2.07
N TRP A 161 9.83 -17.88 2.67
CA TRP A 161 8.73 -16.91 2.59
C TRP A 161 8.22 -16.54 3.98
N LEU A 162 8.11 -15.24 4.24
CA LEU A 162 7.45 -14.69 5.42
C LEU A 162 5.98 -14.51 5.12
N LEU A 163 5.10 -15.05 5.98
CA LEU A 163 3.66 -14.88 5.82
C LEU A 163 3.18 -13.63 6.55
N ARG A 164 2.50 -12.76 5.82
CA ARG A 164 1.92 -11.52 6.33
C ARG A 164 0.46 -11.40 5.90
N PRO A 165 -0.39 -10.66 6.66
CA PRO A 165 -1.69 -10.30 6.13
C PRO A 165 -1.49 -9.41 4.91
N SER A 166 -2.30 -9.62 3.87
CA SER A 166 -2.33 -8.69 2.73
C SER A 166 -2.63 -7.26 3.21
N PRO A 167 -2.03 -6.22 2.61
CA PRO A 167 -2.40 -4.84 2.90
C PRO A 167 -3.90 -4.56 2.73
N GLY A 168 -4.58 -5.33 1.88
CA GLY A 168 -6.03 -5.30 1.70
C GLY A 168 -6.84 -6.08 2.73
N ALA A 169 -6.22 -6.79 3.68
CA ALA A 169 -6.92 -7.58 4.69
C ALA A 169 -7.76 -6.69 5.64
N ASP A 170 -8.72 -7.31 6.35
CA ASP A 170 -9.54 -6.61 7.32
C ASP A 170 -8.70 -5.88 8.37
N LEU A 171 -8.99 -4.61 8.61
CA LEU A 171 -8.31 -3.77 9.61
C LEU A 171 -8.26 -4.43 11.00
N LYS A 172 -9.32 -5.17 11.39
CA LYS A 172 -9.36 -5.89 12.67
C LYS A 172 -8.21 -6.90 12.80
N ILE A 173 -7.86 -7.58 11.71
CA ILE A 173 -6.78 -8.57 11.68
C ILE A 173 -5.44 -7.84 11.81
N GLN A 174 -5.25 -6.75 11.07
CA GLN A 174 -4.03 -5.95 11.06
C GLN A 174 -3.77 -5.30 12.44
N ILE A 175 -4.79 -4.71 13.07
CA ILE A 175 -4.74 -4.11 14.43
C ILE A 175 -4.40 -5.17 15.48
N LYS A 176 -4.98 -6.38 15.37
CA LYS A 176 -4.70 -7.46 16.32
C LYS A 176 -3.25 -7.96 16.22
N GLN A 177 -2.71 -8.01 15.01
CA GLN A 177 -1.33 -8.48 14.78
C GLN A 177 -0.28 -7.45 15.19
N SER A 178 -0.53 -6.18 14.99
CA SER A 178 0.36 -5.09 15.39
C SER A 178 0.41 -4.88 16.91
N LYS A 179 -0.36 -5.68 17.70
CA LYS A 179 -0.44 -5.59 19.17
C LYS A 179 -0.83 -4.20 19.67
N MET A 180 -1.60 -3.46 18.93
CA MET A 180 -2.05 -2.10 19.28
C MET A 180 -2.99 -2.08 20.49
N VAL A 181 -3.77 -3.14 20.72
CA VAL A 181 -4.76 -3.19 21.82
C VAL A 181 -4.16 -2.92 23.19
N PRO A 182 -3.05 -3.57 23.62
CA PRO A 182 -2.41 -3.25 24.89
C PRO A 182 -1.83 -1.83 24.95
N GLU A 183 -1.40 -1.27 23.83
CA GLU A 183 -0.90 0.12 23.76
C GLU A 183 -2.04 1.12 23.98
N ILE A 184 -3.20 0.89 23.36
CA ILE A 184 -4.41 1.72 23.57
C ILE A 184 -4.88 1.65 25.03
N LEU A 185 -4.95 0.46 25.61
CA LEU A 185 -5.37 0.28 27.01
C LEU A 185 -4.38 0.95 27.98
N GLY A 186 -3.09 0.83 27.73
CA GLY A 186 -2.06 1.49 28.51
C GLY A 186 -2.15 3.01 28.45
N TRP A 187 -2.38 3.56 27.24
CA TRP A 187 -2.58 4.97 27.01
C TRP A 187 -3.84 5.50 27.71
N MET A 188 -4.99 4.82 27.59
CA MET A 188 -6.22 5.19 28.31
C MET A 188 -6.04 5.14 29.82
N GLY A 189 -5.34 4.12 30.32
CA GLY A 189 -5.04 3.99 31.75
C GLY A 189 -4.13 5.12 32.28
N ALA A 190 -3.13 5.52 31.51
CA ALA A 190 -2.24 6.64 31.86
C ALA A 190 -3.00 7.96 31.90
N PHE A 191 -3.90 8.21 30.94
CA PHE A 191 -4.77 9.39 30.94
C PHE A 191 -5.75 9.41 32.12
N ALA A 192 -6.44 8.30 32.38
CA ALA A 192 -7.36 8.21 33.52
C ALA A 192 -6.62 8.47 34.84
N LEU A 193 -5.41 7.96 34.98
CA LEU A 193 -4.59 8.21 36.17
C LEU A 193 -4.19 9.69 36.26
N GLN A 194 -3.85 10.33 35.16
CA GLN A 194 -3.56 11.76 35.11
C GLN A 194 -4.75 12.60 35.56
N ASP A 195 -5.96 12.28 35.09
CA ASP A 195 -7.19 12.97 35.52
C ASP A 195 -7.46 12.81 37.02
N VAL A 196 -7.24 11.60 37.55
CA VAL A 196 -7.34 11.35 39.00
C VAL A 196 -6.32 12.20 39.80
N LEU A 197 -5.06 12.25 39.34
CA LEU A 197 -4.03 13.07 39.99
C LEU A 197 -4.38 14.58 39.94
N PHE A 198 -4.94 15.03 38.82
CA PHE A 198 -5.42 16.40 38.66
C PHE A 198 -6.55 16.73 39.64
N LEU A 199 -7.55 15.85 39.78
CA LEU A 199 -8.64 16.05 40.74
C LEU A 199 -8.15 16.01 42.19
N LEU A 200 -7.22 15.13 42.52
CA LEU A 200 -6.59 15.08 43.84
C LEU A 200 -5.81 16.38 44.15
N ALA A 201 -5.14 16.96 43.15
CA ALA A 201 -4.47 18.26 43.33
C ALA A 201 -5.46 19.37 43.68
N TRP A 202 -6.61 19.44 43.02
CA TRP A 202 -7.66 20.40 43.34
C TRP A 202 -8.33 20.13 44.69
N TRP A 203 -8.56 18.89 45.05
CA TRP A 203 -9.08 18.54 46.36
C TRP A 203 -8.12 18.99 47.50
N LEU A 204 -6.82 18.78 47.26
CA LEU A 204 -5.79 19.15 48.20
C LEU A 204 -5.72 20.69 48.39
N ILE A 205 -5.77 21.46 47.29
CA ILE A 205 -5.87 22.92 47.36
C ILE A 205 -7.08 23.34 48.17
N GLY A 206 -8.23 22.71 47.93
CA GLY A 206 -9.44 22.98 48.68
C GLY A 206 -9.26 22.86 50.21
N ARG A 207 -8.61 21.80 50.67
CA ARG A 207 -8.30 21.59 52.10
C ARG A 207 -7.28 22.62 52.63
N VAL A 208 -6.19 22.84 51.91
CA VAL A 208 -5.09 23.66 52.39
C VAL A 208 -5.44 25.15 52.42
N VAL A 209 -6.06 25.63 51.33
CA VAL A 209 -6.28 27.09 51.14
C VAL A 209 -7.63 27.53 51.71
N LEU A 210 -8.67 26.71 51.54
CA LEU A 210 -10.04 27.15 51.87
C LEU A 210 -10.46 26.73 53.30
N ASP A 211 -10.01 25.57 53.81
CA ASP A 211 -10.30 25.14 55.16
C ASP A 211 -9.29 25.67 56.19
N GLY A 212 -8.30 26.49 55.78
CA GLY A 212 -7.35 27.17 56.62
C GLY A 212 -6.29 26.25 57.28
N GLN A 213 -6.15 25.03 56.81
CA GLN A 213 -5.12 24.09 57.30
C GLN A 213 -3.80 24.34 56.58
N THR A 214 -3.15 25.48 56.88
CA THR A 214 -1.86 25.88 56.29
C THR A 214 -0.66 25.17 56.89
N ASP A 215 -0.60 23.83 56.83
CA ASP A 215 0.59 23.10 57.19
C ASP A 215 1.54 22.96 55.97
N ARG A 216 2.84 23.21 56.17
CA ARG A 216 3.87 23.07 55.13
C ARG A 216 3.90 21.70 54.50
N GLY A 217 3.51 20.67 55.22
CA GLY A 217 3.43 19.28 54.73
C GLY A 217 2.44 19.11 53.59
N TRP A 218 1.28 19.76 53.67
CA TRP A 218 0.26 19.71 52.61
C TRP A 218 0.68 20.41 51.33
N VAL A 219 1.41 21.54 51.46
CA VAL A 219 1.96 22.25 50.29
C VAL A 219 2.98 21.40 49.55
N TRP A 220 3.86 20.72 50.29
CA TRP A 220 4.81 19.76 49.69
C TRP A 220 4.12 18.53 49.08
N ALA A 221 3.06 18.03 49.70
CA ALA A 221 2.25 16.95 49.12
C ALA A 221 1.62 17.37 47.78
N TRP A 222 1.10 18.61 47.68
CA TRP A 222 0.58 19.13 46.45
C TRP A 222 1.63 19.27 45.33
N VAL A 223 2.82 19.83 45.67
CA VAL A 223 3.95 19.94 44.72
C VAL A 223 4.37 18.56 44.25
N LEU A 224 4.51 17.59 45.17
CA LEU A 224 4.89 16.21 44.84
C LEU A 224 3.87 15.57 43.89
N LEU A 225 2.57 15.83 44.10
CA LEU A 225 1.50 15.30 43.29
C LEU A 225 1.53 15.88 41.87
N LEU A 226 1.81 17.19 41.71
CA LEU A 226 2.01 17.82 40.40
C LEU A 226 3.23 17.28 39.69
N VAL A 227 4.35 17.08 40.40
CA VAL A 227 5.57 16.50 39.82
C VAL A 227 5.34 15.04 39.40
N SER A 228 4.60 14.27 40.19
CA SER A 228 4.29 12.88 39.83
C SER A 228 3.34 12.73 38.64
N ALA A 229 2.58 13.77 38.27
CA ALA A 229 1.77 13.75 37.04
C ALA A 229 2.62 13.80 35.76
N ILE A 230 3.83 14.40 35.80
CA ILE A 230 4.69 14.57 34.62
C ILE A 230 5.10 13.25 33.98
N PRO A 231 5.63 12.24 34.71
CA PRO A 231 5.99 10.95 34.11
C PRO A 231 4.79 10.23 33.48
N PHE A 232 3.59 10.34 34.05
CA PHE A 232 2.38 9.75 33.44
C PHE A 232 1.98 10.46 32.16
N GLN A 233 2.09 11.77 32.10
CA GLN A 233 1.85 12.56 30.89
C GLN A 233 2.84 12.20 29.77
N LEU A 234 4.13 12.08 30.09
CA LEU A 234 5.16 11.66 29.15
C LEU A 234 4.91 10.23 28.66
N GLY A 235 4.54 9.32 29.57
CA GLY A 235 4.19 7.95 29.24
C GLY A 235 2.97 7.83 28.34
N ALA A 236 1.92 8.61 28.61
CA ALA A 236 0.73 8.68 27.77
C ALA A 236 1.05 9.21 26.38
N SER A 237 1.82 10.30 26.27
CA SER A 237 2.23 10.86 24.98
C SER A 237 3.12 9.89 24.19
N TRP A 238 4.02 9.18 24.86
CA TRP A 238 4.87 8.16 24.22
C TRP A 238 4.05 6.99 23.68
N MET A 239 3.08 6.47 24.45
CA MET A 239 2.17 5.41 23.99
C MET A 239 1.29 5.86 22.84
N GLN A 240 0.77 7.09 22.90
CA GLN A 240 -0.03 7.70 21.83
C GLN A 240 0.77 7.79 20.52
N ASN A 241 2.00 8.32 20.56
CA ASN A 241 2.84 8.45 19.38
C ASN A 241 3.16 7.08 18.76
N ARG A 242 3.48 6.10 19.58
CA ARG A 242 3.77 4.74 19.10
C ARG A 242 2.57 4.07 18.45
N PHE A 243 1.40 4.22 19.04
CA PHE A 243 0.14 3.75 18.45
C PHE A 243 -0.14 4.47 17.12
N SER A 244 0.04 5.79 17.09
CA SER A 244 -0.11 6.62 15.89
C SER A 244 0.79 6.13 14.76
N GLU A 245 2.07 5.95 15.03
CA GLU A 245 3.04 5.44 14.04
C GLU A 245 2.63 4.08 13.48
N SER A 246 2.22 3.15 14.34
CA SER A 246 1.80 1.81 13.92
C SER A 246 0.54 1.85 13.05
N LEU A 247 -0.45 2.69 13.39
CA LEU A 247 -1.67 2.84 12.59
C LEU A 247 -1.38 3.53 11.26
N GLY A 248 -0.51 4.55 11.27
CA GLY A 248 -0.09 5.27 10.07
C GLY A 248 0.58 4.37 9.04
N VAL A 249 1.46 3.47 9.48
CA VAL A 249 2.11 2.48 8.61
C VAL A 249 1.07 1.58 7.93
N ILE A 250 0.10 1.05 8.69
CA ILE A 250 -0.97 0.19 8.14
C ILE A 250 -1.79 0.96 7.09
N PHE A 251 -2.14 2.21 7.41
CA PHE A 251 -2.92 3.05 6.53
C PHE A 251 -2.18 3.37 5.22
N LYS A 252 -0.90 3.79 5.30
CA LYS A 252 -0.04 4.05 4.13
C LYS A 252 0.12 2.81 3.25
N GLN A 253 0.41 1.65 3.85
CA GLN A 253 0.52 0.40 3.09
C GLN A 253 -0.76 0.08 2.32
N ARG A 254 -1.92 0.27 2.95
CA ARG A 254 -3.21 0.01 2.31
C ARG A 254 -3.52 1.00 1.19
N LEU A 255 -3.18 2.28 1.37
CA LEU A 255 -3.35 3.30 0.35
C LEU A 255 -2.44 3.07 -0.86
N LEU A 256 -1.15 2.78 -0.63
CA LEU A 256 -0.22 2.44 -1.71
C LEU A 256 -0.69 1.21 -2.49
N PHE A 257 -1.12 0.17 -1.77
CA PHE A 257 -1.67 -1.02 -2.38
C PHE A 257 -2.95 -0.72 -3.19
N GLY A 258 -3.83 0.12 -2.66
CA GLY A 258 -5.04 0.58 -3.35
C GLY A 258 -4.74 1.41 -4.59
N ALA A 259 -3.77 2.32 -4.51
CA ALA A 259 -3.36 3.13 -5.66
C ALA A 259 -2.83 2.27 -6.83
N LEU A 260 -2.06 1.21 -6.50
CA LEU A 260 -1.57 0.26 -7.50
C LEU A 260 -2.67 -0.63 -8.11
N LYS A 261 -3.81 -0.79 -7.39
CA LYS A 261 -4.96 -1.58 -7.85
C LYS A 261 -6.07 -0.76 -8.48
N MET A 262 -5.96 0.57 -8.47
CA MET A 262 -6.96 1.40 -9.15
C MET A 262 -7.02 1.07 -10.64
N ASN A 263 -8.24 1.03 -11.17
CA ASN A 263 -8.43 0.83 -12.59
C ASN A 263 -7.82 2.02 -13.38
N PRO A 264 -6.99 1.76 -14.40
CA PRO A 264 -6.39 2.82 -15.22
C PRO A 264 -7.41 3.79 -15.82
N ASP A 265 -8.61 3.32 -16.14
CA ASP A 265 -9.68 4.17 -16.68
C ASP A 265 -10.19 5.19 -15.64
N ASP A 266 -10.31 4.80 -14.36
CA ASP A 266 -10.70 5.70 -13.28
C ASP A 266 -9.63 6.79 -13.06
N ILE A 267 -8.35 6.42 -13.17
CA ILE A 267 -7.23 7.35 -13.07
C ILE A 267 -7.24 8.37 -14.22
N ARG A 268 -7.52 7.90 -15.44
CA ARG A 268 -7.53 8.73 -16.65
C ARG A 268 -8.62 9.81 -16.62
N HIS A 269 -9.77 9.52 -16.04
CA HIS A 269 -10.86 10.49 -15.88
C HIS A 269 -10.58 11.58 -14.84
N LEU A 270 -9.65 11.33 -13.91
CA LEU A 270 -9.33 12.26 -12.84
C LEU A 270 -8.29 13.32 -13.22
N GLY A 271 -7.47 13.06 -14.23
CA GLY A 271 -6.32 13.90 -14.57
C GLY A 271 -5.16 13.78 -13.59
N MET A 272 -3.95 14.09 -14.06
CA MET A 272 -2.70 13.95 -13.25
C MET A 272 -2.70 14.86 -12.01
N GLY A 273 -3.24 16.09 -12.12
CA GLY A 273 -3.30 17.03 -11.01
C GLY A 273 -4.16 16.51 -9.84
N GLN A 274 -5.34 15.98 -10.14
CA GLN A 274 -6.23 15.41 -9.12
C GLN A 274 -5.67 14.13 -8.49
N LEU A 275 -4.93 13.32 -9.25
CA LEU A 275 -4.30 12.12 -8.70
C LEU A 275 -3.19 12.49 -7.71
N LEU A 276 -2.35 13.46 -8.05
CA LEU A 276 -1.30 13.97 -7.17
C LEU A 276 -1.92 14.58 -5.88
N GLU A 277 -2.97 15.37 -6.01
CA GLU A 277 -3.71 15.93 -4.87
C GLU A 277 -4.21 14.82 -3.94
N ARG A 278 -4.81 13.73 -4.47
CA ARG A 278 -5.28 12.60 -3.67
C ARG A 278 -4.17 11.85 -2.93
N VAL A 279 -3.00 11.73 -3.55
CA VAL A 279 -1.83 11.11 -2.90
C VAL A 279 -1.32 11.99 -1.76
N MET A 280 -1.27 13.31 -1.95
CA MET A 280 -0.88 14.27 -0.88
C MET A 280 -1.93 14.32 0.24
N GLU A 281 -3.22 14.29 -0.10
CA GLU A 281 -4.32 14.22 0.87
C GLU A 281 -4.27 12.94 1.73
N ALA A 282 -3.73 11.84 1.21
CA ALA A 282 -3.55 10.62 1.97
C ALA A 282 -2.64 10.80 3.20
N GLU A 283 -1.61 11.63 3.10
CA GLU A 283 -0.75 12.01 4.23
C GLU A 283 -1.49 12.89 5.24
N SER A 284 -2.31 13.82 4.73
CA SER A 284 -3.16 14.67 5.57
C SER A 284 -4.18 13.84 6.36
N VAL A 285 -4.82 12.85 5.73
CA VAL A 285 -5.75 11.93 6.42
C VAL A 285 -5.07 11.17 7.55
N GLU A 286 -3.84 10.68 7.33
CA GLU A 286 -3.07 10.02 8.38
C GLU A 286 -2.81 10.95 9.56
N MET A 287 -2.26 12.13 9.31
CA MET A 287 -1.92 13.13 10.36
C MET A 287 -3.16 13.56 11.16
N LEU A 288 -4.28 13.82 10.48
CA LEU A 288 -5.51 14.28 11.11
C LEU A 288 -6.22 13.19 11.89
N ALA A 289 -6.27 11.93 11.36
CA ALA A 289 -6.86 10.79 12.06
C ALA A 289 -6.14 10.47 13.37
N LEU A 290 -4.83 10.64 13.39
CA LEU A 290 -4.00 10.40 14.57
C LEU A 290 -4.08 11.53 15.59
N GLY A 291 -4.27 12.78 15.15
CA GLY A 291 -4.38 13.95 16.03
C GLY A 291 -5.79 14.16 16.60
N GLY A 292 -6.83 13.95 15.80
CA GLY A 292 -8.22 14.30 16.16
C GLY A 292 -9.01 13.16 16.82
N GLY A 293 -9.13 12.02 16.14
CA GLY A 293 -10.04 10.96 16.56
C GLY A 293 -9.73 10.34 17.93
N LEU A 294 -8.45 10.22 18.30
CA LEU A 294 -8.05 9.67 19.60
C LEU A 294 -8.32 10.67 20.74
N SER A 295 -8.04 11.95 20.52
CA SER A 295 -8.28 13.00 21.52
C SER A 295 -9.77 13.20 21.79
N ALA A 296 -10.65 12.96 20.80
CA ALA A 296 -12.10 13.00 21.00
C ALA A 296 -12.59 11.95 22.02
N ILE A 297 -12.03 10.74 21.99
CA ILE A 297 -12.38 9.67 22.95
C ILE A 297 -12.04 10.08 24.38
N ILE A 298 -10.85 10.66 24.59
CA ILE A 298 -10.41 11.13 25.91
C ILE A 298 -11.29 12.26 26.40
N SER A 299 -11.60 13.22 25.54
CA SER A 299 -12.42 14.37 25.93
C SER A 299 -13.83 13.98 26.38
N VAL A 300 -14.43 12.94 25.76
CA VAL A 300 -15.71 12.38 26.21
C VAL A 300 -15.59 11.78 27.61
N LEU A 301 -14.49 11.06 27.89
CA LEU A 301 -14.23 10.49 29.20
C LEU A 301 -14.00 11.58 30.25
N GLN A 302 -13.21 12.61 29.93
CA GLN A 302 -12.98 13.78 30.80
C GLN A 302 -14.27 14.54 31.08
N LEU A 303 -15.14 14.74 30.08
CA LEU A 303 -16.46 15.35 30.27
C LEU A 303 -17.34 14.52 31.21
N GLY A 304 -17.32 13.19 31.11
CA GLY A 304 -18.02 12.32 32.05
C GLY A 304 -17.54 12.48 33.48
N VAL A 305 -16.22 12.53 33.69
CA VAL A 305 -15.61 12.79 34.99
C VAL A 305 -15.94 14.20 35.49
N ALA A 306 -15.82 15.21 34.63
CA ALA A 306 -16.16 16.60 34.97
C ALA A 306 -17.64 16.74 35.37
N ALA A 307 -18.56 16.08 34.65
CA ALA A 307 -19.98 16.04 34.97
C ALA A 307 -20.23 15.44 36.36
N TRP A 308 -19.57 14.31 36.65
CA TRP A 308 -19.68 13.68 37.97
C TRP A 308 -19.16 14.60 39.08
N VAL A 309 -17.99 15.23 38.91
CA VAL A 309 -17.41 16.15 39.87
C VAL A 309 -18.30 17.40 40.07
N LEU A 310 -18.82 17.98 38.98
CA LEU A 310 -19.72 19.15 39.05
C LEU A 310 -21.04 18.83 39.78
N SER A 311 -21.54 17.60 39.64
CA SER A 311 -22.75 17.17 40.36
C SER A 311 -22.58 17.11 41.88
N GLN A 312 -21.36 16.85 42.36
CA GLN A 312 -21.00 16.86 43.79
C GLN A 312 -20.53 18.23 44.30
N GLY A 313 -20.22 19.16 43.39
CA GLY A 313 -19.73 20.50 43.73
C GLY A 313 -20.79 21.46 44.16
N ALA A 314 -20.38 22.67 44.61
CA ALA A 314 -21.26 23.76 45.11
C ALA A 314 -22.27 24.27 44.05
N GLY A 315 -22.02 24.09 42.75
CA GLY A 315 -22.93 24.49 41.66
C GLY A 315 -24.08 23.50 41.40
N GLY A 316 -23.96 22.24 41.87
CA GLY A 316 -24.99 21.21 41.80
C GLY A 316 -25.65 21.02 40.42
N PRO A 317 -27.01 20.86 40.37
CA PRO A 317 -27.72 20.62 39.12
C PRO A 317 -27.66 21.76 38.11
N LEU A 318 -27.40 23.03 38.55
CA LEU A 318 -27.25 24.16 37.66
C LEU A 318 -26.00 24.02 36.79
N SER A 319 -24.88 23.62 37.38
CA SER A 319 -23.62 23.37 36.63
C SER A 319 -23.79 22.27 35.61
N MET A 320 -24.58 21.21 35.92
CA MET A 320 -24.90 20.13 34.97
C MET A 320 -25.74 20.61 33.80
N ALA A 321 -26.78 21.40 34.07
CA ALA A 321 -27.62 21.95 33.01
C ALA A 321 -26.84 22.86 32.06
N VAL A 322 -25.96 23.70 32.60
CA VAL A 322 -25.09 24.56 31.82
C VAL A 322 -24.07 23.72 31.02
N LEU A 323 -23.47 22.67 31.59
CA LEU A 323 -22.56 21.78 30.88
C LEU A 323 -23.24 21.11 29.65
N ILE A 324 -24.46 20.63 29.82
CA ILE A 324 -25.24 20.03 28.73
C ILE A 324 -25.53 21.05 27.64
N LEU A 325 -25.91 22.30 28.04
CA LEU A 325 -26.16 23.37 27.09
C LEU A 325 -24.91 23.69 26.25
N TRP A 326 -23.71 23.78 26.87
CA TRP A 326 -22.46 24.01 26.18
C TRP A 326 -22.04 22.84 25.30
N LEU A 327 -22.34 21.61 25.72
CA LEU A 327 -22.15 20.43 24.90
C LEU A 327 -22.98 20.49 23.61
N ILE A 328 -24.24 20.88 23.72
CA ILE A 328 -25.11 21.10 22.55
C ILE A 328 -24.58 22.23 21.69
N ALA A 329 -24.16 23.34 22.30
CA ALA A 329 -23.60 24.51 21.59
C ALA A 329 -22.36 24.16 20.77
N ILE A 330 -21.43 23.35 21.32
CA ILE A 330 -20.21 22.93 20.58
C ILE A 330 -20.53 22.03 19.39
N PHE A 331 -21.51 21.13 19.52
CA PHE A 331 -21.95 20.29 18.39
C PHE A 331 -22.65 21.12 17.30
N ILE A 332 -23.50 22.08 17.65
CA ILE A 332 -24.14 22.97 16.68
C ILE A 332 -23.09 23.84 15.98
N ALA A 333 -22.16 24.44 16.72
CA ALA A 333 -21.09 25.23 16.14
C ALA A 333 -20.16 24.39 15.26
N GLY A 334 -19.85 23.15 15.66
CA GLY A 334 -19.11 22.19 14.87
C GLY A 334 -19.81 21.85 13.55
N TRP A 335 -21.12 21.59 13.59
CA TRP A 335 -21.92 21.32 12.39
C TRP A 335 -21.95 22.50 11.42
N ILE A 336 -22.12 23.72 11.92
CA ILE A 336 -22.09 24.94 11.12
C ILE A 336 -20.70 25.12 10.48
N ASN A 337 -19.64 24.90 11.27
CA ASN A 337 -18.25 24.99 10.78
C ASN A 337 -17.93 23.93 9.75
N TYR A 338 -18.44 22.69 9.91
CA TYR A 338 -18.32 21.60 8.92
C TYR A 338 -18.94 22.00 7.57
N ASN A 339 -20.16 22.53 7.56
CA ASN A 339 -20.82 22.93 6.34
C ASN A 339 -20.08 24.07 5.62
N SER A 340 -19.59 25.07 6.38
CA SER A 340 -18.75 26.14 5.83
C SER A 340 -17.42 25.61 5.31
N GLY A 341 -16.79 24.68 6.02
CA GLY A 341 -15.55 24.02 5.62
C GLY A 341 -15.70 23.21 4.33
N LYS A 342 -16.83 22.50 4.15
CA LYS A 342 -17.12 21.76 2.92
C LYS A 342 -17.20 22.69 1.69
N GLN A 343 -17.88 23.82 1.82
CA GLN A 343 -17.98 24.80 0.74
C GLN A 343 -16.60 25.40 0.41
N TRP A 344 -15.85 25.78 1.43
CA TRP A 344 -14.49 26.31 1.30
C TRP A 344 -13.54 25.31 0.62
N THR A 345 -13.54 24.05 1.05
CA THR A 345 -12.68 23.00 0.47
C THR A 345 -13.01 22.74 -1.00
N ASN A 346 -14.31 22.73 -1.36
CA ASN A 346 -14.71 22.54 -2.75
C ASN A 346 -14.24 23.71 -3.64
N ALA A 347 -14.36 24.95 -3.17
CA ALA A 347 -13.85 26.12 -3.88
C ALA A 347 -12.32 26.12 -4.00
N TYR A 348 -11.62 25.76 -2.93
CA TYR A 348 -10.15 25.62 -2.95
C TYR A 348 -9.70 24.61 -4.00
N ARG A 349 -10.35 23.43 -4.04
CA ARG A 349 -10.03 22.38 -5.02
C ARG A 349 -10.33 22.81 -6.46
N SER A 350 -11.49 23.43 -6.69
CA SER A 350 -11.83 23.93 -8.02
C SER A 350 -10.78 24.91 -8.53
N MET A 351 -10.40 25.88 -7.69
CA MET A 351 -9.36 26.87 -8.01
C MET A 351 -7.99 26.20 -8.25
N THR A 352 -7.59 25.26 -7.38
CA THR A 352 -6.30 24.57 -7.52
C THR A 352 -6.24 23.72 -8.80
N ASN A 353 -7.30 22.97 -9.09
CA ASN A 353 -7.37 22.17 -10.32
C ASN A 353 -7.39 23.04 -11.58
N GLY A 354 -8.15 24.15 -11.57
CA GLY A 354 -8.13 25.14 -12.63
C GLY A 354 -6.74 25.73 -12.85
N LEU A 355 -6.04 26.07 -11.77
CA LEU A 355 -4.67 26.59 -11.85
C LEU A 355 -3.70 25.57 -12.45
N VAL A 356 -3.75 24.28 -12.03
CA VAL A 356 -2.91 23.21 -12.58
C VAL A 356 -3.16 23.03 -14.08
N GLU A 357 -4.43 23.01 -14.49
CA GLU A 357 -4.80 22.91 -15.92
C GLU A 357 -4.25 24.09 -16.73
N LYS A 358 -4.41 25.30 -16.19
CA LYS A 358 -3.90 26.54 -16.80
C LYS A 358 -2.36 26.56 -16.87
N MET A 359 -1.67 25.99 -15.87
CA MET A 359 -0.19 25.84 -15.89
C MET A 359 0.25 24.83 -16.95
N VAL A 360 -0.40 23.69 -17.06
CA VAL A 360 -0.10 22.69 -18.11
C VAL A 360 -0.36 23.27 -19.49
N GLY A 361 -1.47 24.02 -19.66
CA GLY A 361 -1.85 24.70 -20.89
C GLY A 361 -1.17 26.05 -21.12
N HIS A 362 -0.22 26.48 -20.26
CA HIS A 362 0.33 27.85 -20.28
C HIS A 362 0.86 28.30 -21.65
N ARG A 363 1.57 27.42 -22.37
CA ARG A 363 2.07 27.71 -23.71
C ARG A 363 0.94 27.96 -24.70
N THR A 364 -0.15 27.24 -24.61
CA THR A 364 -1.34 27.41 -25.46
C THR A 364 -2.06 28.72 -25.13
N ARG A 365 -2.20 29.04 -23.83
CA ARG A 365 -2.79 30.31 -23.35
C ARG A 365 -1.99 31.51 -23.84
N LEU A 366 -0.66 31.47 -23.73
CA LEU A 366 0.20 32.56 -24.21
C LEU A 366 0.06 32.78 -25.73
N ALA A 367 -0.15 31.71 -26.50
CA ALA A 367 -0.23 31.79 -27.95
C ALA A 367 -1.61 32.14 -28.50
N GLN A 368 -2.70 31.83 -27.79
CA GLN A 368 -4.06 31.84 -28.34
C GLN A 368 -5.09 32.62 -27.51
N GLU A 369 -4.78 32.94 -26.22
CA GLU A 369 -5.71 33.66 -25.35
C GLU A 369 -5.48 35.17 -25.42
N ASP A 370 -6.58 35.92 -25.33
CA ASP A 370 -6.54 37.40 -25.34
C ASP A 370 -5.79 37.90 -24.06
N PRO A 371 -4.73 38.69 -24.21
CA PRO A 371 -3.97 39.21 -23.08
C PRO A 371 -4.77 40.07 -22.10
N GLU A 372 -5.80 40.80 -22.56
CA GLU A 372 -6.57 41.71 -21.73
C GLU A 372 -7.55 40.97 -20.80
N HIS A 373 -8.02 39.78 -21.18
CA HIS A 373 -9.02 39.01 -20.43
C HIS A 373 -8.47 37.72 -19.80
N ARG A 374 -7.14 37.53 -19.85
CA ARG A 374 -6.48 36.29 -19.42
C ARG A 374 -6.70 35.93 -17.94
N HIS A 375 -6.91 36.91 -17.07
CA HIS A 375 -7.00 36.73 -15.64
C HIS A 375 -8.41 36.92 -15.07
N ASP A 376 -9.39 37.32 -15.88
CA ASP A 376 -10.75 37.65 -15.44
C ASP A 376 -11.43 36.48 -14.70
N GLU A 377 -11.26 35.25 -15.22
CA GLU A 377 -11.82 34.04 -14.61
C GLU A 377 -11.12 33.68 -13.29
N GLU A 378 -9.79 33.84 -13.24
CA GLU A 378 -8.98 33.56 -12.07
C GLU A 378 -9.33 34.55 -10.92
N ASP A 379 -9.55 35.81 -11.25
CA ASP A 379 -9.95 36.83 -10.27
C ASP A 379 -11.33 36.52 -9.67
N LEU A 380 -12.29 36.10 -10.48
CA LEU A 380 -13.61 35.66 -10.01
C LEU A 380 -13.54 34.45 -9.08
N GLU A 381 -12.75 33.42 -9.44
CA GLU A 381 -12.54 32.25 -8.59
C GLU A 381 -11.86 32.62 -7.27
N LEU A 382 -10.90 33.54 -7.29
CA LEU A 382 -10.20 34.05 -6.12
C LEU A 382 -11.13 34.81 -5.18
N ASP A 383 -11.98 35.68 -5.71
CA ASP A 383 -12.98 36.45 -4.93
C ASP A 383 -13.98 35.51 -4.25
N GLN A 384 -14.46 34.50 -4.95
CA GLN A 384 -15.33 33.48 -4.38
C GLN A 384 -14.63 32.71 -3.26
N TYR A 385 -13.41 32.27 -3.49
CA TYR A 385 -12.60 31.58 -2.47
C TYR A 385 -12.38 32.45 -1.25
N GLN A 386 -12.05 33.74 -1.41
CA GLN A 386 -11.87 34.68 -0.29
C GLN A 386 -13.14 34.85 0.54
N SER A 387 -14.30 34.95 -0.11
CA SER A 387 -15.59 35.10 0.57
C SER A 387 -15.91 33.89 1.46
N LEU A 388 -15.66 32.67 0.92
CA LEU A 388 -15.84 31.40 1.65
C LEU A 388 -14.80 31.24 2.76
N THR A 389 -13.56 31.67 2.53
CA THR A 389 -12.50 31.68 3.57
C THR A 389 -12.89 32.54 4.76
N ARG A 390 -13.44 33.77 4.52
CA ARG A 390 -13.94 34.63 5.58
C ARG A 390 -15.10 34.00 6.37
N SER A 391 -16.02 33.31 5.66
CA SER A 391 -17.13 32.61 6.29
C SER A 391 -16.65 31.47 7.18
N PHE A 392 -15.76 30.61 6.65
CA PHE A 392 -15.18 29.49 7.39
C PHE A 392 -14.36 29.93 8.59
N SER A 393 -13.55 30.99 8.43
CA SER A 393 -12.79 31.59 9.54
C SER A 393 -13.69 32.13 10.64
N ARG A 394 -14.79 32.81 10.30
CA ARG A 394 -15.76 33.32 11.29
C ARG A 394 -16.41 32.17 12.09
N THR A 395 -16.86 31.13 11.41
CA THR A 395 -17.46 29.97 12.10
C THR A 395 -16.44 29.25 12.99
N GLY A 396 -15.17 29.13 12.55
CA GLY A 396 -14.06 28.64 13.36
C GLY A 396 -13.77 29.47 14.62
N LEU A 397 -13.84 30.79 14.52
CA LEU A 397 -13.70 31.68 15.67
C LEU A 397 -14.81 31.49 16.70
N PHE A 398 -16.08 31.32 16.26
CA PHE A 398 -17.18 31.02 17.18
C PHE A 398 -16.98 29.70 17.90
N LEU A 399 -16.56 28.64 17.17
CA LEU A 399 -16.23 27.36 17.75
C LEU A 399 -15.08 27.47 18.77
N GLY A 400 -14.04 28.26 18.46
CA GLY A 400 -12.90 28.54 19.34
C GLY A 400 -13.24 29.30 20.61
N ALA A 401 -14.33 30.10 20.60
CA ALA A 401 -14.77 30.86 21.76
C ALA A 401 -15.54 30.04 22.81
N ILE A 402 -16.01 28.81 22.44
CA ILE A 402 -16.84 27.98 23.32
C ILE A 402 -16.11 27.56 24.62
N PRO A 403 -14.86 27.08 24.61
CA PRO A 403 -14.17 26.71 25.83
C PRO A 403 -14.01 27.92 26.77
N ALA A 404 -13.62 29.07 26.24
CA ALA A 404 -13.47 30.32 27.06
C ALA A 404 -14.81 30.79 27.64
N SER A 405 -15.90 30.75 26.86
CA SER A 405 -17.24 31.08 27.34
C SER A 405 -17.77 30.12 28.42
N TRP A 406 -17.41 28.80 28.29
CA TRP A 406 -17.66 27.83 29.34
C TRP A 406 -17.02 28.20 30.68
N LEU A 407 -15.75 28.66 30.66
CA LEU A 407 -15.05 29.03 31.86
C LEU A 407 -15.82 30.12 32.63
N VAL A 408 -16.29 31.15 31.92
CA VAL A 408 -17.10 32.21 32.50
C VAL A 408 -18.45 31.70 33.03
N ALA A 409 -19.15 30.90 32.23
CA ALA A 409 -20.46 30.36 32.62
C ALA A 409 -20.35 29.35 33.78
N GLY A 410 -19.34 28.48 33.76
CA GLY A 410 -19.08 27.53 34.83
C GLY A 410 -18.75 28.17 36.17
N LEU A 411 -17.94 29.27 36.15
CA LEU A 411 -17.70 30.05 37.36
C LEU A 411 -18.94 30.78 37.84
N ALA A 412 -19.76 31.30 36.93
CA ALA A 412 -21.01 31.97 37.29
C ALA A 412 -22.01 31.05 38.01
N CYS A 413 -21.94 29.73 37.75
CA CYS A 413 -22.79 28.76 38.47
C CYS A 413 -22.53 28.69 39.98
N PHE A 414 -21.41 29.23 40.48
CA PHE A 414 -21.14 29.32 41.93
C PHE A 414 -21.72 30.56 42.59
N ILE A 415 -22.18 31.55 41.83
CA ILE A 415 -22.73 32.80 42.38
C ILE A 415 -23.92 32.54 43.34
N PRO A 416 -24.90 31.66 43.03
CA PRO A 416 -25.99 31.38 43.97
C PRO A 416 -25.52 30.74 45.28
N ALA A 417 -24.46 29.93 45.24
CA ALA A 417 -23.88 29.32 46.43
C ALA A 417 -23.14 30.36 47.32
N LEU A 418 -22.52 31.38 46.70
CA LEU A 418 -21.85 32.47 47.39
C LEU A 418 -22.82 33.47 48.04
N ILE A 419 -23.98 33.69 47.42
CA ILE A 419 -24.99 34.66 47.92
C ILE A 419 -25.88 34.02 48.98
N SER A 420 -26.04 32.68 48.99
CA SER A 420 -26.86 31.98 49.98
C SER A 420 -26.17 32.10 51.36
N ASN A 421 -26.98 32.59 52.39
CA ASN A 421 -26.49 32.82 53.77
C ASN A 421 -26.12 31.48 54.52
N LYS A 422 -26.07 30.36 53.87
CA LYS A 422 -25.54 29.09 54.43
C LYS A 422 -24.03 29.15 54.29
N ALA A 423 -23.29 28.91 55.41
CA ALA A 423 -21.83 28.87 55.37
C ALA A 423 -21.35 28.00 54.17
N PRO A 424 -20.63 28.63 53.25
CA PRO A 424 -20.22 27.91 52.04
C PRO A 424 -19.31 26.77 52.45
N GLN A 425 -19.60 25.54 52.02
CA GLN A 425 -18.67 24.42 52.13
C GLN A 425 -17.52 24.71 51.18
N LEU A 426 -16.47 25.35 51.68
CA LEU A 426 -15.30 25.80 50.90
C LEU A 426 -14.66 24.66 50.14
N GLY A 427 -14.62 23.44 50.71
CA GLY A 427 -14.16 22.24 50.03
C GLY A 427 -15.01 21.85 48.81
N GLY A 428 -16.35 21.98 48.87
CA GLY A 428 -17.25 21.76 47.73
C GLY A 428 -17.05 22.78 46.59
N MET A 429 -16.65 24.00 46.92
CA MET A 429 -16.30 25.05 45.92
C MET A 429 -15.00 24.71 45.19
N ALA A 430 -13.98 24.24 45.92
CA ALA A 430 -12.70 23.85 45.32
C ALA A 430 -12.87 22.62 44.36
N VAL A 431 -13.63 21.63 44.79
CA VAL A 431 -13.96 20.49 43.95
C VAL A 431 -14.74 20.91 42.71
N GLY A 432 -15.73 21.78 42.88
CA GLY A 432 -16.49 22.33 41.76
C GLY A 432 -15.61 23.15 40.78
N LEU A 433 -14.65 23.93 41.30
CA LEU A 433 -13.68 24.66 40.47
C LEU A 433 -12.80 23.67 39.65
N GLY A 434 -12.33 22.60 40.29
CA GLY A 434 -11.64 21.50 39.60
C GLY A 434 -12.46 20.90 38.46
N GLY A 435 -13.78 20.69 38.71
CA GLY A 435 -14.72 20.23 37.69
C GLY A 435 -14.90 21.21 36.51
N VAL A 436 -14.98 22.52 36.80
CA VAL A 436 -15.05 23.55 35.74
C VAL A 436 -13.78 23.57 34.91
N MET A 437 -12.60 23.45 35.53
CA MET A 437 -11.32 23.41 34.82
C MET A 437 -11.15 22.15 34.00
N LEU A 438 -11.57 20.99 34.51
CA LEU A 438 -11.54 19.74 33.76
C LEU A 438 -12.46 19.80 32.52
N ALA A 439 -13.67 20.33 32.68
CA ALA A 439 -14.59 20.54 31.55
C ALA A 439 -14.05 21.58 30.56
N TYR A 440 -13.36 22.63 31.01
CA TYR A 440 -12.68 23.60 30.15
C TYR A 440 -11.63 22.91 29.25
N GLN A 441 -10.78 22.07 29.85
CA GLN A 441 -9.78 21.30 29.13
C GLN A 441 -10.45 20.34 28.12
N ALA A 442 -11.48 19.62 28.55
CA ALA A 442 -12.24 18.72 27.67
C ALA A 442 -12.88 19.45 26.49
N PHE A 443 -13.50 20.60 26.70
CA PHE A 443 -14.05 21.42 25.62
C PHE A 443 -12.96 21.93 24.66
N GLY A 444 -11.76 22.28 25.17
CA GLY A 444 -10.62 22.65 24.34
C GLY A 444 -10.16 21.51 23.42
N ILE A 445 -10.10 20.29 23.97
CA ILE A 445 -9.75 19.09 23.20
C ILE A 445 -10.83 18.77 22.16
N ILE A 446 -12.12 18.85 22.55
CA ILE A 446 -13.24 18.63 21.61
C ILE A 446 -13.21 19.66 20.47
N GLN A 447 -12.99 20.93 20.79
CA GLN A 447 -12.91 22.00 19.79
C GLN A 447 -11.78 21.76 18.79
N ALA A 448 -10.58 21.42 19.28
CA ALA A 448 -9.45 21.09 18.42
C ALA A 448 -9.71 19.81 17.62
N GLY A 449 -10.32 18.79 18.26
CA GLY A 449 -10.74 17.54 17.62
C GLY A 449 -11.73 17.79 16.49
N ILE A 450 -12.80 18.55 16.73
CA ILE A 450 -13.80 18.88 15.70
C ILE A 450 -13.15 19.59 14.50
N GLN A 451 -12.22 20.51 14.70
CA GLN A 451 -11.51 21.17 13.61
C GLN A 451 -10.68 20.19 12.77
N ASN A 452 -9.95 19.30 13.44
CA ASN A 452 -9.18 18.25 12.77
C ASN A 452 -10.08 17.20 12.07
N ASP A 453 -11.19 16.81 12.73
CA ASP A 453 -12.13 15.82 12.17
C ASP A 453 -12.88 16.38 10.95
N ILE A 454 -13.18 17.68 10.90
CA ILE A 454 -13.75 18.33 9.71
C ILE A 454 -12.78 18.20 8.53
N LEU A 455 -11.52 18.54 8.72
CA LEU A 455 -10.49 18.42 7.69
C LEU A 455 -10.29 16.94 7.29
N LEU A 456 -10.26 16.05 8.28
CA LEU A 456 -10.17 14.60 8.05
C LEU A 456 -11.31 14.07 7.18
N LEU A 457 -12.56 14.44 7.48
CA LEU A 457 -13.72 13.98 6.71
C LEU A 457 -13.67 14.48 5.27
N LEU A 458 -13.23 15.72 5.07
CA LEU A 458 -13.09 16.31 3.74
C LEU A 458 -11.98 15.64 2.93
N SER A 459 -10.83 15.38 3.54
CA SER A 459 -9.73 14.64 2.91
C SER A 459 -10.07 13.16 2.70
N TRP A 460 -10.82 12.55 3.62
CA TRP A 460 -11.25 11.16 3.49
C TRP A 460 -12.13 10.91 2.27
N GLU A 461 -13.04 11.83 1.91
CA GLU A 461 -13.86 11.69 0.70
C GLU A 461 -13.01 11.52 -0.56
N GLN A 462 -11.81 12.10 -0.60
CA GLN A 462 -10.86 11.98 -1.72
C GLN A 462 -10.07 10.67 -1.71
N VAL A 463 -9.66 10.24 -0.52
CA VAL A 463 -8.80 9.07 -0.34
C VAL A 463 -9.62 7.77 -0.33
N LYS A 464 -10.92 7.86 0.00
CA LYS A 464 -11.85 6.72 0.09
C LYS A 464 -11.85 5.80 -1.12
N PRO A 465 -11.87 6.26 -2.40
CA PRO A 465 -11.82 5.37 -3.55
C PRO A 465 -10.54 4.55 -3.61
N ILE A 466 -9.39 5.17 -3.30
CA ILE A 466 -8.08 4.51 -3.25
C ILE A 466 -8.08 3.43 -2.15
N TYR A 467 -8.58 3.79 -0.96
CA TYR A 467 -8.69 2.87 0.16
C TYR A 467 -9.61 1.68 -0.14
N GLN A 468 -10.73 1.91 -0.83
CA GLN A 468 -11.65 0.86 -1.25
C GLN A 468 -11.06 -0.05 -2.32
N ALA A 469 -10.32 0.50 -3.30
CA ALA A 469 -9.60 -0.30 -4.30
C ALA A 469 -8.61 -1.28 -3.63
N GLY A 470 -7.92 -0.84 -2.57
CA GLY A 470 -7.07 -1.71 -1.76
C GLY A 470 -7.81 -2.80 -0.97
N SER A 471 -9.13 -2.70 -0.82
CA SER A 471 -9.94 -3.69 -0.10
C SER A 471 -10.48 -4.81 -0.99
N VAL A 472 -10.41 -4.65 -2.30
CA VAL A 472 -10.88 -5.65 -3.27
C VAL A 472 -9.93 -6.84 -3.22
N ARG A 473 -10.48 -8.03 -2.94
CA ARG A 473 -9.70 -9.27 -2.98
C ARG A 473 -9.36 -9.59 -4.43
N ASP A 474 -8.12 -9.99 -4.65
CA ASP A 474 -7.72 -10.53 -5.94
C ASP A 474 -8.50 -11.81 -6.25
N ILE A 475 -8.87 -11.95 -7.50
CA ILE A 475 -9.43 -13.21 -8.00
C ILE A 475 -8.31 -14.23 -7.94
N THR A 476 -8.48 -15.26 -7.11
CA THR A 476 -7.48 -16.30 -6.96
C THR A 476 -7.53 -17.22 -8.18
N PRO A 477 -6.42 -17.39 -8.92
CA PRO A 477 -6.40 -18.27 -10.06
C PRO A 477 -6.66 -19.72 -9.63
N THR A 478 -7.59 -20.37 -10.33
CA THR A 478 -7.93 -21.78 -10.08
C THR A 478 -7.04 -22.71 -10.89
N VAL A 479 -6.45 -22.19 -11.96
CA VAL A 479 -5.67 -22.96 -12.93
C VAL A 479 -4.29 -22.33 -13.11
N VAL A 480 -3.24 -23.15 -13.01
CA VAL A 480 -1.86 -22.77 -13.37
C VAL A 480 -1.54 -23.42 -14.70
N LEU A 481 -1.52 -22.62 -15.77
CA LEU A 481 -1.09 -23.12 -17.06
C LEU A 481 0.42 -23.38 -17.04
N LYS A 482 0.84 -24.62 -17.32
CA LYS A 482 2.25 -24.94 -17.58
C LYS A 482 2.72 -24.14 -18.79
N ALA A 483 3.96 -23.65 -18.76
CA ALA A 483 4.61 -23.02 -19.89
C ALA A 483 4.94 -24.09 -20.96
N ASN A 484 3.92 -24.65 -21.60
CA ASN A 484 4.13 -25.42 -22.81
C ASN A 484 4.22 -24.45 -23.98
N ARG A 485 5.43 -23.96 -24.28
CA ARG A 485 5.69 -23.45 -25.63
C ARG A 485 5.50 -24.61 -26.61
N PRO A 486 4.71 -24.43 -27.67
CA PRO A 486 4.91 -25.23 -28.83
C PRO A 486 6.35 -24.95 -29.28
N GLN A 487 7.27 -25.87 -29.04
CA GLN A 487 8.61 -25.79 -29.63
C GLN A 487 8.43 -25.56 -31.13
N ALA A 488 8.99 -24.46 -31.62
CA ALA A 488 9.13 -24.23 -33.05
C ALA A 488 9.83 -25.50 -33.59
N ARG A 489 9.10 -26.30 -34.30
CA ARG A 489 9.62 -27.51 -34.98
C ARG A 489 10.60 -27.06 -36.05
N SER A 490 11.88 -26.94 -35.70
CA SER A 490 12.98 -27.09 -36.62
C SER A 490 13.28 -28.58 -36.72
N GLN A 491 12.43 -29.32 -37.38
CA GLN A 491 12.76 -30.61 -37.94
C GLN A 491 11.92 -30.78 -39.20
N GLU A 492 12.55 -30.51 -40.35
CA GLU A 492 12.09 -30.99 -41.63
C GLU A 492 11.99 -32.54 -41.52
N ASN A 493 10.78 -33.03 -41.60
CA ASN A 493 10.56 -34.45 -41.85
C ASN A 493 10.81 -34.72 -43.34
N PRO A 494 11.74 -35.68 -43.73
CA PRO A 494 12.03 -35.99 -45.10
C PRO A 494 10.96 -36.87 -45.77
N ASP A 495 9.87 -37.22 -45.13
CA ASP A 495 8.81 -38.01 -45.75
C ASP A 495 7.52 -37.17 -45.91
N GLY A 496 7.22 -36.88 -47.16
CA GLY A 496 6.08 -36.09 -47.63
C GLY A 496 4.71 -36.72 -47.40
N SER A 497 4.32 -36.98 -46.16
CA SER A 497 2.94 -37.30 -45.78
C SER A 497 2.31 -36.05 -45.16
N GLU A 498 1.25 -35.52 -45.82
CA GLU A 498 0.42 -34.47 -45.27
C GLU A 498 -0.09 -34.85 -43.89
N PRO A 499 0.06 -33.97 -42.85
CA PRO A 499 -0.50 -34.26 -41.54
C PRO A 499 -2.03 -34.09 -41.61
N ILE A 500 -2.71 -35.14 -41.18
CA ILE A 500 -4.14 -35.17 -40.85
C ILE A 500 -4.44 -33.95 -39.98
N SER A 501 -5.46 -33.16 -40.32
CA SER A 501 -5.94 -31.94 -39.69
C SER A 501 -6.10 -32.11 -38.18
N ASP A 502 -5.06 -31.75 -37.43
CA ASP A 502 -5.20 -31.43 -36.00
C ASP A 502 -6.03 -30.13 -35.91
N HIS A 503 -7.18 -30.20 -35.30
CA HIS A 503 -7.95 -29.01 -34.91
C HIS A 503 -7.05 -28.14 -34.04
N LYS A 504 -6.47 -27.07 -34.63
CA LYS A 504 -5.70 -26.06 -33.89
C LYS A 504 -6.62 -25.50 -32.84
N THR A 505 -6.34 -25.74 -31.57
CA THR A 505 -7.07 -25.06 -30.47
C THR A 505 -6.79 -23.56 -30.56
N PRO A 506 -7.85 -22.73 -30.59
CA PRO A 506 -7.64 -21.28 -30.67
C PRO A 506 -6.90 -20.77 -29.42
N LEU A 507 -5.98 -19.83 -29.62
CA LEU A 507 -5.28 -19.14 -28.56
C LEU A 507 -6.26 -18.25 -27.79
N ILE A 508 -7.02 -17.42 -28.50
CA ILE A 508 -8.09 -16.57 -27.94
C ILE A 508 -9.39 -16.90 -28.64
N THR A 509 -10.45 -17.02 -27.85
CA THR A 509 -11.82 -17.14 -28.34
C THR A 509 -12.67 -16.11 -27.63
N ALA A 510 -13.37 -15.30 -28.39
CA ALA A 510 -14.28 -14.28 -27.89
C ALA A 510 -15.67 -14.47 -28.49
N HIS A 511 -16.71 -14.46 -27.65
CA HIS A 511 -18.10 -14.57 -28.05
C HIS A 511 -18.92 -13.44 -27.44
N ASP A 512 -19.66 -12.71 -28.28
CA ASP A 512 -20.62 -11.67 -27.90
C ASP A 512 -20.05 -10.62 -26.95
N LEU A 513 -18.76 -10.25 -27.13
CA LEU A 513 -18.09 -9.28 -26.29
C LEU A 513 -18.71 -7.90 -26.45
N SER A 514 -19.17 -7.33 -25.36
CA SER A 514 -19.65 -5.96 -25.31
C SER A 514 -18.96 -5.18 -24.20
N TYR A 515 -18.65 -3.90 -24.49
CA TYR A 515 -17.99 -3.00 -23.54
C TYR A 515 -18.48 -1.56 -23.70
N ARG A 516 -18.73 -0.86 -22.56
CA ARG A 516 -19.12 0.56 -22.47
C ARG A 516 -18.23 1.30 -21.49
N PHE A 517 -17.84 2.50 -21.84
CA PHE A 517 -17.10 3.39 -20.92
C PHE A 517 -17.97 3.97 -19.79
N ALA A 518 -19.28 4.05 -19.98
CA ALA A 518 -20.23 4.48 -18.96
C ALA A 518 -21.62 3.89 -19.24
N PRO A 519 -22.46 3.64 -18.23
CA PRO A 519 -23.76 3.00 -18.38
C PRO A 519 -24.70 3.67 -19.38
N HIS A 520 -24.57 5.01 -19.56
CA HIS A 520 -25.44 5.82 -20.45
C HIS A 520 -24.80 6.11 -21.82
N ARG A 521 -23.57 5.65 -22.09
CA ARG A 521 -22.93 5.84 -23.41
C ARG A 521 -23.23 4.67 -24.34
N ARG A 522 -23.11 4.91 -25.63
CA ARG A 522 -23.15 3.84 -26.65
C ARG A 522 -22.02 2.85 -26.38
N PRO A 523 -22.24 1.53 -26.55
CA PRO A 523 -21.19 0.55 -26.40
C PRO A 523 -20.05 0.83 -27.39
N ALA A 524 -18.82 0.75 -26.92
CA ALA A 524 -17.62 0.83 -27.76
C ALA A 524 -17.36 -0.48 -28.49
N LEU A 525 -17.75 -1.60 -27.88
CA LEU A 525 -17.82 -2.93 -28.47
C LEU A 525 -19.24 -3.44 -28.32
N ASN A 526 -19.80 -4.01 -29.37
CA ASN A 526 -21.15 -4.56 -29.36
C ASN A 526 -21.15 -5.92 -30.05
N ASP A 527 -21.41 -6.98 -29.30
CA ASP A 527 -21.54 -8.36 -29.75
C ASP A 527 -20.37 -8.82 -30.65
N CYS A 528 -19.13 -8.46 -30.26
CA CYS A 528 -17.94 -8.84 -31.01
C CYS A 528 -17.59 -10.31 -30.80
N ALA A 529 -17.41 -11.04 -31.89
CA ALA A 529 -16.93 -12.43 -31.88
C ALA A 529 -15.64 -12.53 -32.71
N LEU A 530 -14.62 -13.22 -32.19
CA LEU A 530 -13.37 -13.46 -32.92
C LEU A 530 -12.64 -14.67 -32.36
N GLU A 531 -11.83 -15.28 -33.20
CA GLU A 531 -10.90 -16.35 -32.86
C GLU A 531 -9.51 -16.00 -33.36
N ILE A 532 -8.50 -16.21 -32.53
CA ILE A 532 -7.09 -16.01 -32.86
C ILE A 532 -6.36 -17.31 -32.58
N PHE A 533 -5.63 -17.80 -33.56
CA PHE A 533 -4.84 -19.01 -33.44
C PHE A 533 -3.38 -18.70 -33.20
N SER A 534 -2.67 -19.61 -32.55
CA SER A 534 -1.23 -19.48 -32.35
C SER A 534 -0.49 -19.42 -33.71
N GLY A 535 0.35 -18.40 -33.87
CA GLY A 535 1.08 -18.14 -35.10
C GLY A 535 0.41 -17.14 -36.05
N ASP A 536 -0.80 -16.70 -35.76
CA ASP A 536 -1.49 -15.73 -36.61
C ASP A 536 -0.77 -14.37 -36.65
N ARG A 537 -0.87 -13.70 -37.80
CA ARG A 537 -0.42 -12.32 -38.04
C ARG A 537 -1.61 -11.53 -38.55
N ILE A 538 -2.19 -10.72 -37.66
CA ILE A 538 -3.48 -10.06 -37.87
C ILE A 538 -3.28 -8.54 -37.91
N ILE A 539 -3.89 -7.88 -38.88
CA ILE A 539 -4.02 -6.43 -38.93
C ILE A 539 -5.48 -6.07 -38.67
N LEU A 540 -5.72 -5.23 -37.67
CA LEU A 540 -7.05 -4.72 -37.33
C LEU A 540 -7.14 -3.27 -37.81
N GLU A 541 -7.93 -3.03 -38.85
CA GLU A 541 -8.14 -1.73 -39.44
C GLU A 541 -9.58 -1.25 -39.25
N GLY A 542 -9.80 0.04 -39.37
CA GLY A 542 -11.14 0.66 -39.30
C GLY A 542 -11.08 2.14 -38.92
N PRO A 543 -12.22 2.83 -38.95
CA PRO A 543 -12.30 4.26 -38.68
C PRO A 543 -11.90 4.60 -37.24
N SER A 544 -11.46 5.85 -37.03
CA SER A 544 -11.20 6.36 -35.67
C SER A 544 -12.48 6.28 -34.85
N GLY A 545 -12.37 5.88 -33.57
CA GLY A 545 -13.52 5.66 -32.69
C GLY A 545 -14.27 4.34 -32.92
N GLY A 546 -13.83 3.47 -33.85
CA GLY A 546 -14.46 2.15 -34.11
C GLY A 546 -14.21 1.07 -33.05
N GLY A 547 -13.63 1.41 -31.91
CA GLY A 547 -13.43 0.46 -30.80
C GLY A 547 -12.19 -0.42 -30.89
N LYS A 548 -11.29 -0.21 -31.86
CA LYS A 548 -10.06 -1.03 -32.07
C LYS A 548 -9.16 -1.11 -30.84
N THR A 549 -8.75 0.03 -30.28
CA THR A 549 -7.97 0.13 -29.06
C THR A 549 -8.70 -0.51 -27.88
N THR A 550 -10.01 -0.32 -27.80
CA THR A 550 -10.85 -0.94 -26.75
C THR A 550 -10.85 -2.45 -26.85
N LEU A 551 -10.95 -3.00 -28.07
CA LEU A 551 -10.86 -4.46 -28.30
C LEU A 551 -9.48 -4.98 -27.87
N GLY A 552 -8.39 -4.33 -28.31
CA GLY A 552 -7.04 -4.67 -27.89
C GLY A 552 -6.86 -4.68 -26.36
N ALA A 553 -7.39 -3.64 -25.69
CA ALA A 553 -7.34 -3.53 -24.23
C ALA A 553 -8.16 -4.62 -23.50
N VAL A 554 -9.31 -5.04 -24.07
CA VAL A 554 -10.11 -6.15 -23.53
C VAL A 554 -9.37 -7.47 -23.72
N LEU A 555 -8.82 -7.72 -24.91
CA LEU A 555 -8.04 -8.95 -25.19
C LEU A 555 -6.80 -9.06 -24.28
N ALA A 556 -6.10 -7.94 -24.06
CA ALA A 556 -4.93 -7.88 -23.18
C ALA A 556 -5.30 -7.95 -21.67
N GLY A 557 -6.60 -7.94 -21.36
CA GLY A 557 -7.06 -7.95 -19.98
C GLY A 557 -6.74 -6.67 -19.19
N LEU A 558 -6.61 -5.55 -19.90
CA LEU A 558 -6.54 -4.22 -19.30
C LEU A 558 -7.94 -3.68 -18.98
N ARG A 559 -8.96 -4.22 -19.66
CA ARG A 559 -10.38 -3.89 -19.45
C ARG A 559 -11.21 -5.16 -19.35
N LYS A 560 -12.18 -5.13 -18.46
CA LYS A 560 -13.12 -6.23 -18.28
C LYS A 560 -14.36 -5.99 -19.13
N PRO A 561 -14.80 -6.95 -19.97
CA PRO A 561 -16.02 -6.79 -20.73
C PRO A 561 -17.27 -6.71 -19.83
N ASP A 562 -18.29 -5.94 -20.24
CA ASP A 562 -19.57 -5.85 -19.54
C ASP A 562 -20.38 -7.14 -19.70
N SER A 563 -20.32 -7.73 -20.90
CA SER A 563 -20.97 -9.01 -21.24
C SER A 563 -20.17 -9.73 -22.31
N GLY A 564 -20.50 -11.02 -22.50
CA GLY A 564 -19.82 -11.92 -23.41
C GLY A 564 -18.79 -12.80 -22.72
N LEU A 565 -18.18 -13.68 -23.49
CA LEU A 565 -17.19 -14.64 -23.01
C LEU A 565 -15.85 -14.42 -23.72
N LEU A 566 -14.79 -14.42 -22.93
CA LEU A 566 -13.42 -14.29 -23.42
C LEU A 566 -12.56 -15.40 -22.80
N PHE A 567 -11.98 -16.24 -23.67
CA PHE A 567 -11.15 -17.36 -23.26
C PHE A 567 -9.74 -17.24 -23.83
N LEU A 568 -8.75 -17.64 -23.03
CA LEU A 568 -7.37 -17.84 -23.41
C LEU A 568 -7.02 -19.32 -23.21
N TYR A 569 -6.70 -20.04 -24.26
CA TYR A 569 -6.55 -21.49 -24.24
C TYR A 569 -7.76 -22.25 -23.64
N GLY A 570 -8.98 -21.73 -23.84
CA GLY A 570 -10.20 -22.30 -23.30
C GLY A 570 -10.49 -21.98 -21.82
N TYR A 571 -9.64 -21.18 -21.16
CA TYR A 571 -9.83 -20.74 -19.78
C TYR A 571 -10.28 -19.28 -19.73
N ASP A 572 -11.22 -19.00 -18.86
CA ASP A 572 -11.70 -17.64 -18.62
C ASP A 572 -10.74 -16.84 -17.72
N TRP A 573 -10.96 -15.53 -17.68
CA TRP A 573 -10.22 -14.59 -16.86
C TRP A 573 -10.20 -14.93 -15.35
N GLN A 574 -11.33 -15.47 -14.84
CA GLN A 574 -11.46 -15.80 -13.43
C GLN A 574 -10.63 -17.05 -13.08
N SER A 575 -10.56 -18.00 -13.98
CA SER A 575 -9.80 -19.26 -13.81
C SER A 575 -8.29 -19.04 -13.87
N LEU A 576 -7.82 -18.16 -14.77
CA LEU A 576 -6.39 -17.88 -14.96
C LEU A 576 -5.84 -16.82 -13.98
N GLY A 577 -6.67 -15.87 -13.60
CA GLY A 577 -6.24 -14.67 -12.87
C GLY A 577 -5.53 -13.65 -13.74
N GLU A 578 -5.59 -12.39 -13.32
CA GLU A 578 -5.10 -11.22 -14.08
C GLU A 578 -3.61 -11.30 -14.44
N ALA A 579 -2.78 -11.69 -13.48
CA ALA A 579 -1.33 -11.73 -13.68
C ALA A 579 -0.91 -12.80 -14.71
N ALA A 580 -1.54 -13.98 -14.68
CA ALA A 580 -1.26 -15.06 -15.61
C ALA A 580 -1.77 -14.74 -17.03
N TRP A 581 -2.91 -14.04 -17.13
CA TRP A 581 -3.44 -13.56 -18.40
C TRP A 581 -2.49 -12.53 -19.04
N ARG A 582 -2.16 -11.44 -18.31
CA ARG A 582 -1.30 -10.35 -18.80
C ARG A 582 0.13 -10.79 -19.12
N LYS A 583 0.61 -11.87 -18.52
CA LYS A 583 1.90 -12.46 -18.88
C LYS A 583 1.89 -13.11 -20.26
N ARG A 584 0.72 -13.60 -20.73
CA ARG A 584 0.56 -14.30 -22.00
C ARG A 584 0.06 -13.42 -23.12
N VAL A 585 -0.69 -12.39 -22.80
CA VAL A 585 -1.21 -11.40 -23.77
C VAL A 585 -0.71 -10.03 -23.38
N VAL A 586 0.23 -9.52 -24.18
CA VAL A 586 0.87 -8.23 -23.95
C VAL A 586 0.41 -7.22 -24.97
N MET A 587 0.14 -5.99 -24.52
CA MET A 587 -0.22 -4.88 -25.39
C MET A 587 0.82 -3.76 -25.25
N ALA A 588 1.34 -3.29 -26.37
CA ALA A 588 1.99 -1.98 -26.47
C ALA A 588 0.89 -0.94 -26.77
N PRO A 589 0.49 -0.13 -25.78
CA PRO A 589 -0.55 0.88 -25.97
C PRO A 589 -0.08 1.97 -26.93
N GLN A 590 -1.02 2.84 -27.35
CA GLN A 590 -0.71 3.98 -28.22
C GLN A 590 0.42 4.83 -27.67
N PHE A 591 1.17 5.47 -28.57
CA PHE A 591 2.37 6.26 -28.22
C PHE A 591 2.14 7.26 -27.07
N HIS A 592 1.00 7.95 -27.05
CA HIS A 592 0.67 8.96 -26.04
C HIS A 592 0.19 8.36 -24.69
N GLU A 593 -0.20 7.09 -24.67
CA GLU A 593 -0.59 6.35 -23.47
C GLU A 593 0.58 5.58 -22.85
N ASN A 594 1.64 5.33 -23.64
CA ASN A 594 2.82 4.62 -23.20
C ASN A 594 3.84 5.59 -22.57
N HIS A 595 4.56 5.16 -21.54
CA HIS A 595 5.43 6.05 -20.78
C HIS A 595 6.88 5.53 -20.69
N ILE A 596 7.83 6.47 -20.73
CA ILE A 596 9.22 6.23 -20.37
C ILE A 596 9.41 6.70 -18.93
N PHE A 597 9.72 5.77 -18.04
CA PHE A 597 9.95 6.06 -16.63
C PHE A 597 11.27 6.78 -16.42
N ASN A 598 11.33 7.64 -15.39
CA ASN A 598 12.57 8.31 -14.94
C ASN A 598 13.47 7.30 -14.21
N GLU A 599 13.97 6.34 -14.97
CA GLU A 599 14.77 5.20 -14.56
C GLU A 599 15.84 4.89 -15.59
N THR A 600 16.66 3.87 -15.36
CA THR A 600 17.69 3.45 -16.30
C THR A 600 17.10 2.96 -17.64
N PHE A 601 17.86 3.07 -18.71
CA PHE A 601 17.46 2.55 -20.02
C PHE A 601 17.20 1.04 -19.95
N ALA A 602 18.05 0.30 -19.24
CA ALA A 602 17.86 -1.13 -18.99
C ALA A 602 16.52 -1.42 -18.29
N PHE A 603 16.15 -0.66 -17.24
CA PHE A 603 14.87 -0.82 -16.57
C PHE A 603 13.71 -0.60 -17.53
N ASN A 604 13.75 0.48 -18.32
CA ASN A 604 12.69 0.80 -19.27
C ASN A 604 12.48 -0.27 -20.34
N LEU A 605 13.50 -1.03 -20.71
CA LEU A 605 13.37 -2.16 -21.64
C LEU A 605 12.91 -3.45 -20.96
N LEU A 606 13.47 -3.75 -19.79
CA LEU A 606 13.31 -5.05 -19.12
C LEU A 606 12.27 -5.08 -18.02
N MET A 607 11.48 -4.02 -17.84
CA MET A 607 10.47 -3.93 -16.78
C MET A 607 9.41 -5.04 -16.79
N GLY A 608 9.19 -5.71 -17.91
CA GLY A 608 8.30 -6.87 -18.03
C GLY A 608 8.96 -8.21 -17.69
N ARG A 609 10.27 -8.20 -17.40
CA ARG A 609 11.06 -9.38 -17.01
C ARG A 609 11.45 -9.30 -15.52
N ARG A 610 12.34 -10.20 -15.08
CA ARG A 610 12.87 -10.20 -13.71
C ARG A 610 13.75 -8.98 -13.47
N TRP A 611 13.63 -8.39 -12.29
CA TRP A 611 14.51 -7.31 -11.86
C TRP A 611 15.14 -7.64 -10.49
N PRO A 612 16.47 -7.51 -10.32
CA PRO A 612 17.49 -7.13 -11.31
C PRO A 612 17.63 -8.16 -12.43
N PRO A 613 18.02 -7.70 -13.68
CA PRO A 613 18.12 -8.57 -14.84
C PRO A 613 19.30 -9.55 -14.71
N GLN A 614 19.14 -10.74 -15.28
CA GLN A 614 20.20 -11.72 -15.42
C GLN A 614 20.97 -11.52 -16.73
N ALA A 615 22.09 -12.23 -16.91
CA ALA A 615 22.92 -12.12 -18.11
C ALA A 615 22.13 -12.43 -19.39
N ASP A 616 21.26 -13.44 -19.36
CA ASP A 616 20.42 -13.83 -20.51
C ASP A 616 19.41 -12.74 -20.87
N ASP A 617 18.86 -12.04 -19.87
CA ASP A 617 17.92 -10.92 -20.09
C ASP A 617 18.64 -9.74 -20.78
N MET A 618 19.86 -9.45 -20.35
CA MET A 618 20.67 -8.40 -20.95
C MET A 618 21.07 -8.73 -22.39
N GLN A 619 21.43 -9.99 -22.67
CA GLN A 619 21.76 -10.45 -24.02
C GLN A 619 20.55 -10.37 -24.94
N ALA A 620 19.35 -10.74 -24.45
CA ALA A 620 18.09 -10.63 -25.20
C ALA A 620 17.78 -9.16 -25.51
N ALA A 621 17.99 -8.24 -24.54
CA ALA A 621 17.80 -6.81 -24.72
C ALA A 621 18.76 -6.22 -25.74
N GLU A 622 20.03 -6.61 -25.71
CA GLU A 622 21.04 -6.15 -26.68
C GLU A 622 20.69 -6.59 -28.10
N THR A 623 20.30 -7.86 -28.26
CA THR A 623 19.92 -8.40 -29.55
C THR A 623 18.73 -7.65 -30.16
N ILE A 624 17.67 -7.40 -29.37
CA ILE A 624 16.47 -6.71 -29.85
C ILE A 624 16.74 -5.24 -30.13
N CYS A 625 17.58 -4.58 -29.32
CA CYS A 625 18.01 -3.20 -29.58
C CYS A 625 18.73 -3.07 -30.92
N ASN A 626 19.60 -4.02 -31.24
CA ASN A 626 20.31 -4.02 -32.51
C ASN A 626 19.35 -4.25 -33.69
N GLU A 627 18.40 -5.17 -33.55
CA GLU A 627 17.37 -5.43 -34.57
C GLU A 627 16.43 -4.26 -34.84
N LEU A 628 16.15 -3.46 -33.82
CA LEU A 628 15.32 -2.26 -33.92
C LEU A 628 16.10 -0.97 -34.22
N GLY A 629 17.41 -1.06 -34.51
CA GLY A 629 18.26 0.10 -34.81
C GLY A 629 18.44 1.04 -33.59
N LEU A 630 18.34 0.50 -32.36
CA LEU A 630 18.61 1.25 -31.12
C LEU A 630 20.09 1.15 -30.67
N GLY A 631 20.93 0.39 -31.37
CA GLY A 631 22.36 0.23 -31.06
C GLY A 631 23.10 1.55 -31.08
N ASP A 632 22.88 2.40 -32.07
CA ASP A 632 23.49 3.72 -32.21
C ASP A 632 23.05 4.67 -31.08
N LEU A 633 21.79 4.57 -30.63
CA LEU A 633 21.29 5.30 -29.47
C LEU A 633 22.05 4.90 -28.20
N LEU A 634 22.21 3.60 -27.99
CA LEU A 634 22.93 3.07 -26.84
C LEU A 634 24.40 3.48 -26.84
N ALA A 635 25.05 3.50 -28.01
CA ALA A 635 26.41 3.94 -28.16
C ALA A 635 26.60 5.45 -27.87
N ARG A 636 25.59 6.27 -28.12
CA ARG A 636 25.60 7.72 -27.83
C ARG A 636 25.36 8.04 -26.34
N MET A 637 24.78 7.12 -25.57
CA MET A 637 24.49 7.31 -24.15
C MET A 637 25.74 7.15 -23.30
N PRO A 638 26.19 8.20 -22.54
CA PRO A 638 27.47 8.15 -21.79
C PRO A 638 27.55 7.01 -20.78
N SER A 639 26.41 6.65 -20.15
CA SER A 639 26.32 5.56 -19.16
C SER A 639 25.73 4.26 -19.74
N GLY A 640 25.56 4.17 -21.06
CA GLY A 640 25.05 3.01 -21.75
C GLY A 640 23.73 2.51 -21.15
N TRP A 641 23.66 1.24 -20.77
CA TRP A 641 22.48 0.61 -20.16
C TRP A 641 22.01 1.26 -18.85
N GLN A 642 22.94 1.87 -18.10
CA GLN A 642 22.66 2.56 -16.85
C GLN A 642 22.29 4.02 -17.03
N GLN A 643 22.18 4.50 -18.28
CA GLN A 643 21.77 5.87 -18.54
C GLN A 643 20.36 6.11 -18.04
N MET A 644 20.19 7.11 -17.17
CA MET A 644 18.88 7.59 -16.76
C MET A 644 18.18 8.24 -17.96
N VAL A 645 16.97 7.78 -18.24
CA VAL A 645 16.10 8.29 -19.33
C VAL A 645 14.80 8.82 -18.74
N GLY A 646 13.97 9.48 -19.55
CA GLY A 646 12.70 10.07 -19.12
C GLY A 646 12.76 11.59 -19.02
N GLU A 647 11.80 12.19 -18.32
CA GLU A 647 11.65 13.66 -18.26
C GLU A 647 12.82 14.37 -17.60
N SER A 648 13.40 13.76 -16.58
CA SER A 648 14.55 14.29 -15.83
C SER A 648 15.92 13.79 -16.33
N GLY A 649 15.95 12.88 -17.30
CA GLY A 649 17.15 12.26 -17.82
C GLY A 649 17.40 12.52 -19.30
N TRP A 650 18.04 11.56 -19.97
CA TRP A 650 18.23 11.59 -21.42
C TRP A 650 16.88 11.52 -22.14
N GLN A 651 16.62 12.51 -22.97
CA GLN A 651 15.35 12.57 -23.71
C GLN A 651 15.46 11.79 -25.01
N LEU A 652 14.52 10.86 -25.21
CA LEU A 652 14.38 10.08 -26.43
C LEU A 652 13.52 10.85 -27.45
N SER A 653 13.90 10.81 -28.72
CA SER A 653 13.04 11.27 -29.82
C SER A 653 11.76 10.41 -29.92
N HIS A 654 10.76 10.87 -30.66
CA HIS A 654 9.51 10.13 -30.85
C HIS A 654 9.73 8.75 -31.46
N GLY A 655 10.58 8.66 -32.50
CA GLY A 655 10.94 7.38 -33.13
C GLY A 655 11.71 6.44 -32.22
N GLU A 656 12.64 6.98 -31.41
CA GLU A 656 13.37 6.18 -30.40
C GLU A 656 12.44 5.66 -29.31
N ARG A 657 11.49 6.47 -28.81
CA ARG A 657 10.46 6.03 -27.84
C ARG A 657 9.60 4.90 -28.41
N SER A 658 9.09 5.03 -29.65
CA SER A 658 8.30 3.99 -30.28
C SER A 658 9.06 2.68 -30.38
N ARG A 659 10.34 2.71 -30.78
CA ARG A 659 11.17 1.50 -30.84
C ARG A 659 11.43 0.88 -29.48
N VAL A 660 11.61 1.69 -28.43
CA VAL A 660 11.73 1.21 -27.05
C VAL A 660 10.41 0.54 -26.60
N PHE A 661 9.25 1.09 -26.93
CA PHE A 661 7.96 0.50 -26.60
C PHE A 661 7.74 -0.85 -27.30
N ILE A 662 8.11 -0.94 -28.57
CA ILE A 662 8.08 -2.19 -29.34
C ILE A 662 9.04 -3.22 -28.72
N ALA A 663 10.29 -2.84 -28.42
CA ALA A 663 11.27 -3.71 -27.77
C ALA A 663 10.74 -4.24 -26.43
N ARG A 664 10.16 -3.36 -25.60
CA ARG A 664 9.57 -3.71 -24.30
C ARG A 664 8.49 -4.77 -24.42
N ALA A 665 7.59 -4.64 -25.41
CA ALA A 665 6.53 -5.62 -25.63
C ALA A 665 7.07 -6.97 -26.12
N LEU A 666 8.01 -6.95 -27.05
CA LEU A 666 8.60 -8.17 -27.60
C LEU A 666 9.49 -8.93 -26.59
N LEU A 667 10.16 -8.21 -25.68
CA LEU A 667 10.99 -8.80 -24.62
C LEU A 667 10.18 -9.59 -23.58
N GLN A 668 8.87 -9.43 -23.51
CA GLN A 668 8.03 -10.17 -22.57
C GLN A 668 7.76 -11.62 -22.99
N ASP A 669 8.13 -12.01 -24.21
CA ASP A 669 7.96 -13.39 -24.73
C ASP A 669 6.52 -13.90 -24.59
N ALA A 670 5.52 -13.04 -24.86
CA ALA A 670 4.10 -13.34 -24.72
C ALA A 670 3.59 -14.24 -25.86
N ASP A 671 2.52 -15.00 -25.60
CA ASP A 671 1.87 -15.84 -26.59
C ASP A 671 1.15 -14.99 -27.66
N LEU A 672 0.60 -13.83 -27.25
CA LEU A 672 0.04 -12.81 -28.16
C LEU A 672 0.61 -11.45 -27.83
N VAL A 673 1.15 -10.76 -28.85
CA VAL A 673 1.58 -9.37 -28.76
C VAL A 673 0.62 -8.50 -29.55
N ILE A 674 0.03 -7.50 -28.90
CA ILE A 674 -0.87 -6.52 -29.50
C ILE A 674 -0.11 -5.20 -29.59
N MET A 675 -0.03 -4.60 -30.79
CA MET A 675 0.63 -3.32 -31.03
C MET A 675 -0.41 -2.31 -31.53
N ASP A 676 -0.72 -1.34 -30.66
CA ASP A 676 -1.72 -0.33 -30.96
C ASP A 676 -1.04 0.97 -31.44
N GLU A 677 -1.14 1.24 -32.74
CA GLU A 677 -0.54 2.40 -33.43
C GLU A 677 0.95 2.65 -33.11
N SER A 678 1.65 1.60 -32.64
CA SER A 678 3.03 1.71 -32.14
C SER A 678 4.05 2.08 -33.23
N PHE A 679 3.67 1.95 -34.49
CA PHE A 679 4.52 2.20 -35.64
C PHE A 679 4.34 3.61 -36.24
N GLY A 680 3.31 4.34 -35.85
CA GLY A 680 2.91 5.61 -36.50
C GLY A 680 3.92 6.76 -36.37
N ALA A 681 4.85 6.69 -35.42
CA ALA A 681 5.89 7.70 -35.22
C ALA A 681 7.24 7.35 -35.89
N LEU A 682 7.30 6.26 -36.67
CA LEU A 682 8.51 5.78 -37.32
C LEU A 682 8.61 6.30 -38.76
N ASP A 683 9.81 6.67 -39.19
CA ASP A 683 10.13 6.88 -40.59
C ASP A 683 10.09 5.55 -41.36
N PRO A 684 10.02 5.56 -42.72
CA PRO A 684 9.83 4.35 -43.51
C PRO A 684 10.91 3.28 -43.31
N GLU A 685 12.13 3.66 -43.06
CA GLU A 685 13.28 2.74 -42.86
C GLU A 685 13.13 2.02 -41.50
N ASN A 686 12.94 2.77 -40.43
CA ASN A 686 12.74 2.24 -39.09
C ASN A 686 11.40 1.47 -38.96
N LEU A 687 10.38 1.87 -39.72
CA LEU A 687 9.12 1.15 -39.80
C LEU A 687 9.31 -0.26 -40.35
N TYR A 688 10.07 -0.40 -41.46
CA TYR A 688 10.36 -1.70 -42.05
C TYR A 688 11.10 -2.61 -41.08
N LEU A 689 12.17 -2.12 -40.45
CA LEU A 689 12.95 -2.86 -39.46
C LEU A 689 12.09 -3.28 -38.26
N ALA A 690 11.25 -2.39 -37.75
CA ALA A 690 10.41 -2.68 -36.61
C ALA A 690 9.30 -3.73 -36.92
N LEU A 691 8.72 -3.66 -38.11
CA LEU A 691 7.72 -4.64 -38.56
C LEU A 691 8.36 -6.01 -38.78
N GLU A 692 9.52 -6.08 -39.41
CA GLU A 692 10.26 -7.33 -39.63
C GLU A 692 10.65 -7.97 -38.30
N CYS A 693 11.17 -7.17 -37.35
CA CYS A 693 11.51 -7.63 -36.00
C CYS A 693 10.26 -8.15 -35.27
N ALA A 694 9.13 -7.43 -35.32
CA ALA A 694 7.89 -7.82 -34.68
C ALA A 694 7.32 -9.13 -35.27
N GLN A 695 7.32 -9.26 -36.59
CA GLN A 695 6.86 -10.46 -37.30
C GLN A 695 7.70 -11.70 -36.97
N ARG A 696 9.01 -11.53 -36.82
CA ARG A 696 9.92 -12.63 -36.54
C ARG A 696 9.87 -13.08 -35.07
N ARG A 697 9.74 -12.11 -34.14
CA ARG A 697 9.87 -12.40 -32.69
C ARG A 697 8.57 -12.71 -31.99
N ALA A 698 7.48 -12.09 -32.39
CA ALA A 698 6.19 -12.36 -31.76
C ALA A 698 5.70 -13.77 -32.09
N ALA A 699 5.25 -14.54 -31.12
CA ALA A 699 4.64 -15.84 -31.35
C ALA A 699 3.33 -15.69 -32.17
N THR A 700 2.44 -14.81 -31.73
CA THR A 700 1.22 -14.37 -32.43
C THR A 700 1.20 -12.84 -32.39
N LEU A 701 0.80 -12.18 -33.46
CA LEU A 701 0.88 -10.72 -33.58
C LEU A 701 -0.44 -10.14 -34.05
N LEU A 702 -0.97 -9.16 -33.29
CA LEU A 702 -2.10 -8.32 -33.67
C LEU A 702 -1.63 -6.86 -33.75
N ILE A 703 -1.70 -6.27 -34.94
CA ILE A 703 -1.38 -4.87 -35.18
C ILE A 703 -2.67 -4.09 -35.38
N ILE A 704 -2.88 -3.06 -34.59
CA ILE A 704 -3.96 -2.09 -34.79
C ILE A 704 -3.37 -0.92 -35.55
N ALA A 705 -3.91 -0.67 -36.75
CA ALA A 705 -3.46 0.39 -37.63
C ALA A 705 -4.61 1.32 -38.03
N HIS A 706 -4.27 2.56 -38.38
CA HIS A 706 -5.16 3.43 -39.13
C HIS A 706 -4.94 3.22 -40.63
N PRO A 707 -6.02 3.23 -41.43
CA PRO A 707 -5.89 3.15 -42.88
C PRO A 707 -5.16 4.35 -43.46
#